data_7a0fab9a52368855c6a5d731b5fca5f8
#
_entry.id   7a0fab9a52368855c6a5d731b5fca5f8
#
_cell.length_a   1.000
_cell.length_b   1.000
_cell.length_c   1.000
_cell.angle_alpha   90.00
_cell.angle_beta   90.00
_cell.angle_gamma   90.00
#
_symmetry.space_group_name_H-M   'P 1'
#
loop_
_entity.id
_entity.type
_entity.pdbx_description
1 polymer ?
#
loop_
_entity_poly.entity_id
_entity_poly.type
_entity_poly.pdbx_seq_one_letter_code
_entity_poly.pdbx_strand_id
1 'polypeptide(L)'
;MKKSELLAPAGDLNSLYSAISNGATSVYFGGSSFNARMYANNFTDEDIIKAIEYAHKRNVKVFVTLNILIKDEEINEVKEYIKKLYLFNIDGLIIQDYGVLNFILENYNDLIISCSTQTTIDDLEGALYFQEKGVNRVVLARECSLETIKKIKENTNIEIEAFAHGALCVCYSGQCLLSNYIGGRSGNRGKCAQPCRKTYTLINKTQNIKLNKTPEYLLSLKDLKTLDNLNELLKTNIDSLKIEGRMKNPEYVANVTSSYKKYLESYYNNKEINLSLLNENLEKTFSRTFTKGYIFKENIKDMNANKRVSKVGTLIGKVTNSNYKGYIEITLNNELSQNDIIRFNLENEVTSKLTKLFDSNLKLTNKCNKKAYIKIQERIPLNTLVFKTFDYNYDLELKKSYPKDNYKNPIDIKIKALINYPLELTLTYLNYKINVKSNIVETASSYPLTKEKIYNQINKLNDTPFYINNFDIEMDDNIYINIKDLNELRRNALTKLESKLLLNNRKEKELKELENINTSKEELKLTFKVHTLEQYNYLKSLGYNDIYFTHNSTEKVNNSYNLDSDLVLIKNYGSLFKYKGKDLIIDYSLNVFNHLSMYYLYKEGAKRITPSLELSTLEYINLYKNYEKEFNYSPSLEFVAYTRQELMISKFCPLNCLGQCGKCHLNEYELKDDYTSFPIYTDKKCQMHLLADKVTNKIKDISKIKNYSSAIRLEFYNESLEEIKKIIDEVNHQLSI
;
A
#
# COMPACT_ATOMS: atom_id res chain seq x y z
N MET A 1 21.53 12.96 -10.78
CA MET A 1 20.12 12.78 -10.36
C MET A 1 20.05 11.54 -9.48
N LYS A 2 19.48 11.60 -8.27
CA LYS A 2 19.26 10.43 -7.41
C LYS A 2 18.27 9.49 -8.13
N LYS A 3 18.60 8.20 -8.24
CA LYS A 3 17.70 7.23 -8.87
C LYS A 3 16.55 6.91 -7.90
N SER A 4 15.32 6.90 -8.41
CA SER A 4 14.15 6.49 -7.63
C SER A 4 14.25 5.00 -7.25
N GLU A 5 13.92 4.68 -6.02
CA GLU A 5 13.79 3.33 -5.51
C GLU A 5 12.59 2.63 -6.15
N LEU A 6 12.72 1.35 -6.48
CA LEU A 6 11.60 0.52 -6.92
C LEU A 6 11.24 -0.45 -5.78
N LEU A 7 10.18 -0.13 -5.06
CA LEU A 7 9.69 -0.90 -3.92
C LEU A 7 8.64 -1.92 -4.37
N ALA A 8 9.01 -3.20 -4.36
CA ALA A 8 8.15 -4.29 -4.81
C ALA A 8 7.52 -5.08 -3.65
N PRO A 9 6.29 -5.60 -3.84
CA PRO A 9 5.61 -6.39 -2.82
C PRO A 9 6.13 -7.83 -2.78
N ALA A 10 6.11 -8.44 -1.59
CA ALA A 10 6.26 -9.87 -1.43
C ALA A 10 5.16 -10.43 -0.52
N GLY A 11 4.42 -11.42 -1.00
CA GLY A 11 3.43 -12.16 -0.22
C GLY A 11 4.01 -13.41 0.44
N ASP A 12 5.11 -13.93 -0.12
CA ASP A 12 5.87 -15.10 0.32
C ASP A 12 7.31 -15.02 -0.20
N LEU A 13 8.15 -16.00 0.14
CA LEU A 13 9.55 -16.06 -0.31
C LEU A 13 9.69 -16.14 -1.84
N ASN A 14 8.79 -16.84 -2.53
CA ASN A 14 8.85 -16.93 -4.00
C ASN A 14 8.58 -15.57 -4.65
N SER A 15 7.61 -14.82 -4.11
CA SER A 15 7.34 -13.44 -4.53
C SER A 15 8.52 -12.50 -4.23
N LEU A 16 9.23 -12.70 -3.12
CA LEU A 16 10.44 -11.96 -2.78
C LEU A 16 11.57 -12.25 -3.78
N TYR A 17 11.83 -13.53 -4.07
CA TYR A 17 12.81 -13.91 -5.08
C TYR A 17 12.44 -13.35 -6.45
N SER A 18 11.16 -13.39 -6.78
CA SER A 18 10.63 -12.83 -8.03
C SER A 18 10.86 -11.31 -8.12
N ALA A 19 10.55 -10.56 -7.05
CA ALA A 19 10.79 -9.11 -6.99
C ALA A 19 12.25 -8.76 -7.22
N ILE A 20 13.15 -9.39 -6.46
CA ILE A 20 14.60 -9.10 -6.48
C ILE A 20 15.21 -9.51 -7.82
N SER A 21 14.90 -10.71 -8.32
CA SER A 21 15.42 -11.20 -9.61
C SER A 21 14.98 -10.37 -10.81
N ASN A 22 13.87 -9.64 -10.67
CA ASN A 22 13.34 -8.76 -11.71
C ASN A 22 13.66 -7.27 -11.46
N GLY A 23 14.58 -6.95 -10.53
CA GLY A 23 15.21 -5.66 -10.39
C GLY A 23 14.59 -4.71 -9.38
N ALA A 24 13.83 -5.20 -8.39
CA ALA A 24 13.46 -4.42 -7.23
C ALA A 24 14.72 -3.95 -6.48
N THR A 25 14.73 -2.68 -6.05
CA THR A 25 15.79 -2.12 -5.21
C THR A 25 15.46 -2.17 -3.73
N SER A 26 14.19 -2.43 -3.43
CA SER A 26 13.68 -2.69 -2.11
C SER A 26 12.42 -3.57 -2.19
N VAL A 27 12.15 -4.29 -1.11
CA VAL A 27 10.97 -5.15 -1.00
C VAL A 27 10.22 -4.85 0.29
N TYR A 28 8.88 -5.05 0.26
CA TYR A 28 8.07 -4.92 1.45
C TYR A 28 7.11 -6.10 1.62
N PHE A 29 6.97 -6.56 2.85
CA PHE A 29 6.07 -7.66 3.20
C PHE A 29 5.48 -7.49 4.61
N GLY A 30 4.54 -8.33 4.98
CA GLY A 30 4.00 -8.43 6.33
C GLY A 30 4.49 -9.69 7.01
N GLY A 31 4.79 -9.59 8.29
CA GLY A 31 4.97 -10.77 9.13
C GLY A 31 3.64 -11.39 9.51
N SER A 32 3.66 -12.40 10.37
CA SER A 32 2.47 -13.12 10.84
C SER A 32 1.44 -12.24 11.55
N SER A 33 1.86 -11.11 12.13
CA SER A 33 1.03 -10.20 12.92
C SER A 33 1.09 -8.76 12.42
N PHE A 34 0.13 -7.92 12.82
CA PHE A 34 0.11 -6.46 12.70
C PHE A 34 0.22 -5.88 11.28
N ASN A 35 -0.34 -6.54 10.27
CA ASN A 35 -0.27 -6.03 8.90
C ASN A 35 -1.65 -5.95 8.20
N ALA A 36 -1.78 -5.03 7.22
CA ALA A 36 -3.03 -4.75 6.50
C ALA A 36 -3.49 -5.84 5.52
N ARG A 37 -2.80 -6.98 5.45
CA ARG A 37 -3.14 -8.14 4.61
C ARG A 37 -3.08 -9.42 5.45
N MET A 38 -3.85 -9.48 6.54
CA MET A 38 -3.85 -10.61 7.47
C MET A 38 -4.17 -11.96 6.80
N TYR A 39 -4.91 -11.96 5.69
CA TYR A 39 -5.27 -13.15 4.93
C TYR A 39 -4.28 -13.53 3.81
N ALA A 40 -3.16 -12.81 3.66
CA ALA A 40 -2.03 -13.25 2.84
C ALA A 40 -1.27 -14.37 3.56
N ASN A 41 -0.40 -15.09 2.85
CA ASN A 41 0.44 -16.14 3.46
C ASN A 41 1.34 -15.59 4.58
N ASN A 42 1.78 -14.32 4.45
CA ASN A 42 2.66 -13.62 5.39
C ASN A 42 3.93 -14.42 5.73
N PHE A 43 4.93 -13.71 6.27
CA PHE A 43 6.24 -14.29 6.57
C PHE A 43 6.29 -14.77 8.03
N THR A 44 6.77 -15.99 8.25
CA THR A 44 7.21 -16.43 9.57
C THR A 44 8.51 -15.74 9.97
N ASP A 45 8.93 -15.86 11.24
CA ASP A 45 10.22 -15.32 11.69
C ASP A 45 11.40 -15.89 10.90
N GLU A 46 11.36 -17.20 10.61
CA GLU A 46 12.37 -17.87 9.79
C GLU A 46 12.37 -17.36 8.34
N ASP A 47 11.19 -17.10 7.78
CA ASP A 47 11.08 -16.54 6.43
C ASP A 47 11.60 -15.11 6.38
N ILE A 48 11.38 -14.31 7.44
CA ILE A 48 11.91 -12.94 7.55
C ILE A 48 13.44 -12.97 7.55
N ILE A 49 14.07 -13.85 8.34
CA ILE A 49 15.52 -14.00 8.39
C ILE A 49 16.07 -14.40 7.00
N LYS A 50 15.46 -15.42 6.36
CA LYS A 50 15.85 -15.84 5.00
C LYS A 50 15.68 -14.72 3.97
N ALA A 51 14.61 -13.93 4.09
CA ALA A 51 14.34 -12.80 3.21
C ALA A 51 15.41 -11.71 3.34
N ILE A 52 15.80 -11.36 4.57
CA ILE A 52 16.85 -10.39 4.86
C ILE A 52 18.20 -10.85 4.31
N GLU A 53 18.60 -12.09 4.60
CA GLU A 53 19.85 -12.64 4.08
C GLU A 53 19.91 -12.62 2.53
N TYR A 54 18.83 -13.04 1.89
CA TYR A 54 18.74 -13.06 0.43
C TYR A 54 18.81 -11.65 -0.16
N ALA A 55 18.07 -10.70 0.43
CA ALA A 55 18.01 -9.32 -0.03
C ALA A 55 19.33 -8.58 0.20
N HIS A 56 19.90 -8.64 1.41
CA HIS A 56 21.11 -7.91 1.78
C HIS A 56 22.33 -8.38 0.97
N LYS A 57 22.48 -9.68 0.70
CA LYS A 57 23.50 -10.18 -0.22
C LYS A 57 23.42 -9.59 -1.62
N ARG A 58 22.24 -9.02 -1.99
CA ARG A 58 21.97 -8.40 -3.29
C ARG A 58 21.82 -6.89 -3.23
N ASN A 59 22.15 -6.30 -2.09
CA ASN A 59 21.99 -4.84 -1.82
C ASN A 59 20.56 -4.34 -2.03
N VAL A 60 19.58 -5.13 -1.59
CA VAL A 60 18.15 -4.80 -1.64
C VAL A 60 17.66 -4.58 -0.21
N LYS A 61 16.98 -3.46 0.02
CA LYS A 61 16.42 -3.12 1.33
C LYS A 61 15.14 -3.89 1.63
N VAL A 62 14.93 -4.20 2.91
CA VAL A 62 13.77 -4.94 3.41
C VAL A 62 12.94 -4.07 4.34
N PHE A 63 11.67 -3.85 3.98
CA PHE A 63 10.69 -3.15 4.80
C PHE A 63 9.61 -4.09 5.31
N VAL A 64 9.36 -4.07 6.61
CA VAL A 64 8.24 -4.83 7.21
C VAL A 64 7.07 -3.89 7.49
N THR A 65 5.85 -4.34 7.18
CA THR A 65 4.65 -3.53 7.40
C THR A 65 4.05 -3.77 8.78
N LEU A 66 3.90 -2.70 9.56
CA LEU A 66 3.09 -2.56 10.77
C LEU A 66 1.95 -1.57 10.49
N ASN A 67 1.23 -1.79 9.40
CA ASN A 67 0.32 -0.81 8.82
C ASN A 67 -1.15 -1.12 9.12
N ILE A 68 -1.43 -1.36 10.39
CA ILE A 68 -2.78 -1.41 10.97
C ILE A 68 -2.82 -0.55 12.22
N LEU A 69 -4.02 -0.24 12.69
CA LEU A 69 -4.23 0.35 14.01
C LEU A 69 -4.03 -0.73 15.06
N ILE A 70 -3.39 -0.40 16.16
CA ILE A 70 -3.07 -1.31 17.25
C ILE A 70 -4.04 -1.09 18.39
N LYS A 71 -4.67 -2.15 18.86
CA LYS A 71 -5.53 -2.08 20.04
C LYS A 71 -4.70 -1.91 21.30
N ASP A 72 -5.31 -1.35 22.30
CA ASP A 72 -4.67 -1.05 23.57
C ASP A 72 -4.05 -2.30 24.23
N GLU A 73 -4.77 -3.40 24.18
CA GLU A 73 -4.33 -4.71 24.68
C GLU A 73 -3.14 -5.33 23.94
N GLU A 74 -2.86 -4.86 22.69
CA GLU A 74 -1.80 -5.37 21.83
C GLU A 74 -0.49 -4.57 21.95
N ILE A 75 -0.46 -3.48 22.73
CA ILE A 75 0.70 -2.57 22.79
C ILE A 75 1.99 -3.31 23.22
N ASN A 76 1.92 -4.16 24.23
CA ASN A 76 3.10 -4.90 24.67
C ASN A 76 3.56 -5.92 23.63
N GLU A 77 2.63 -6.62 22.99
CA GLU A 77 2.96 -7.58 21.94
C GLU A 77 3.62 -6.89 20.73
N VAL A 78 3.13 -5.72 20.31
CA VAL A 78 3.72 -4.99 19.19
C VAL A 78 5.11 -4.43 19.56
N LYS A 79 5.34 -3.98 20.80
CA LYS A 79 6.67 -3.54 21.26
C LYS A 79 7.69 -4.70 21.17
N GLU A 80 7.34 -5.89 21.66
CA GLU A 80 8.19 -7.09 21.55
C GLU A 80 8.41 -7.51 20.09
N TYR A 81 7.40 -7.40 19.24
CA TYR A 81 7.53 -7.71 17.83
C TYR A 81 8.47 -6.72 17.11
N ILE A 82 8.39 -5.44 17.42
CA ILE A 82 9.33 -4.42 16.89
C ILE A 82 10.76 -4.71 17.31
N LYS A 83 10.99 -5.02 18.59
CA LYS A 83 12.29 -5.43 19.11
C LYS A 83 12.86 -6.62 18.35
N LYS A 84 12.04 -7.66 18.13
CA LYS A 84 12.43 -8.83 17.34
C LYS A 84 12.82 -8.48 15.91
N LEU A 85 11.99 -7.71 15.20
CA LEU A 85 12.29 -7.25 13.83
C LEU A 85 13.58 -6.41 13.75
N TYR A 86 13.80 -5.56 14.75
CA TYR A 86 15.02 -4.79 14.87
C TYR A 86 16.26 -5.70 14.97
N LEU A 87 16.20 -6.71 15.84
CA LEU A 87 17.29 -7.67 16.03
C LEU A 87 17.51 -8.57 14.80
N PHE A 88 16.49 -8.80 13.97
CA PHE A 88 16.62 -9.50 12.69
C PHE A 88 17.34 -8.67 11.62
N ASN A 89 17.63 -7.37 11.87
CA ASN A 89 18.32 -6.49 10.97
C ASN A 89 17.50 -6.05 9.74
N ILE A 90 16.19 -5.80 9.90
CA ILE A 90 15.38 -5.16 8.84
C ILE A 90 15.88 -3.74 8.57
N ASP A 91 15.69 -3.23 7.35
CA ASP A 91 16.08 -1.85 7.02
C ASP A 91 15.07 -0.81 7.51
N GLY A 92 13.78 -1.14 7.50
CA GLY A 92 12.77 -0.19 7.94
C GLY A 92 11.38 -0.77 8.15
N LEU A 93 10.50 0.09 8.64
CA LEU A 93 9.11 -0.22 8.96
C LEU A 93 8.15 0.73 8.23
N ILE A 94 7.00 0.19 7.80
CA ILE A 94 5.90 0.98 7.22
C ILE A 94 4.74 0.95 8.22
N ILE A 95 4.40 2.10 8.81
CA ILE A 95 3.59 2.19 10.03
C ILE A 95 2.35 3.04 9.79
N GLN A 96 1.21 2.62 10.36
CA GLN A 96 -0.04 3.40 10.37
C GLN A 96 -0.33 4.00 11.75
N ASP A 97 -0.20 3.22 12.82
CA ASP A 97 -0.57 3.63 14.17
C ASP A 97 0.33 4.75 14.68
N TYR A 98 -0.28 5.86 15.12
CA TYR A 98 0.46 7.06 15.53
C TYR A 98 1.28 6.85 16.81
N GLY A 99 0.75 6.11 17.77
CA GLY A 99 1.44 5.81 19.02
C GLY A 99 2.66 4.93 18.78
N VAL A 100 2.49 3.87 17.99
CA VAL A 100 3.56 2.95 17.62
C VAL A 100 4.63 3.67 16.78
N LEU A 101 4.23 4.55 15.85
CA LEU A 101 5.17 5.34 15.05
C LEU A 101 6.10 6.18 15.93
N ASN A 102 5.54 6.96 16.87
CA ASN A 102 6.34 7.80 17.75
C ASN A 102 7.20 6.97 18.71
N PHE A 103 6.67 5.88 19.25
CA PHE A 103 7.45 4.93 20.05
C PHE A 103 8.70 4.43 19.30
N ILE A 104 8.57 4.10 18.02
CA ILE A 104 9.71 3.64 17.20
C ILE A 104 10.68 4.79 16.93
N LEU A 105 10.21 5.98 16.62
CA LEU A 105 11.06 7.16 16.41
C LEU A 105 11.91 7.49 17.64
N GLU A 106 11.38 7.32 18.85
CA GLU A 106 12.11 7.58 20.08
C GLU A 106 13.12 6.48 20.44
N ASN A 107 12.83 5.22 20.11
CA ASN A 107 13.61 4.08 20.58
C ASN A 107 14.48 3.41 19.50
N TYR A 108 14.07 3.48 18.22
CA TYR A 108 14.71 2.76 17.10
C TYR A 108 14.99 3.71 15.92
N ASN A 109 15.59 4.86 16.21
CA ASN A 109 15.85 5.95 15.25
C ASN A 109 16.87 5.62 14.14
N ASP A 110 17.51 4.47 14.20
CA ASP A 110 18.38 3.92 13.16
C ASP A 110 17.62 3.06 12.12
N LEU A 111 16.33 2.83 12.31
CA LEU A 111 15.45 2.25 11.31
C LEU A 111 14.94 3.32 10.33
N ILE A 112 14.74 2.93 9.08
CA ILE A 112 14.01 3.77 8.11
C ILE A 112 12.52 3.70 8.45
N ILE A 113 11.96 4.80 8.94
CA ILE A 113 10.56 4.88 9.32
C ILE A 113 9.74 5.51 8.18
N SER A 114 8.77 4.75 7.68
CA SER A 114 7.86 5.21 6.63
C SER A 114 6.43 5.32 7.15
N CYS A 115 5.81 6.49 7.03
CA CYS A 115 4.36 6.62 7.21
C CYS A 115 3.62 5.84 6.12
N SER A 116 2.72 4.94 6.52
CA SER A 116 1.86 4.21 5.59
C SER A 116 0.93 5.16 4.83
N THR A 117 0.50 4.80 3.63
CA THR A 117 -0.59 5.51 2.93
C THR A 117 -1.89 5.59 3.75
N GLN A 118 -2.04 4.72 4.76
CA GLN A 118 -3.18 4.71 5.68
C GLN A 118 -3.13 5.83 6.72
N THR A 119 -2.04 6.58 6.84
CA THR A 119 -2.00 7.85 7.60
C THR A 119 -2.66 9.01 6.84
N THR A 120 -3.07 8.79 5.59
CA THR A 120 -3.84 9.73 4.75
C THR A 120 -3.13 11.07 4.53
N ILE A 121 -1.85 11.04 4.14
CA ILE A 121 -1.09 12.27 3.87
C ILE A 121 -1.30 12.66 2.40
N ASP A 122 -1.98 13.77 2.16
CA ASP A 122 -2.36 14.25 0.83
C ASP A 122 -2.01 15.72 0.54
N ASP A 123 -1.30 16.38 1.47
CA ASP A 123 -0.88 17.79 1.36
C ASP A 123 0.53 18.05 1.88
N LEU A 124 1.00 19.28 1.68
CA LEU A 124 2.33 19.73 2.11
C LEU A 124 2.46 19.75 3.63
N GLU A 125 1.42 20.22 4.31
CA GLU A 125 1.40 20.41 5.75
C GLU A 125 1.53 19.06 6.48
N GLY A 126 0.90 18.00 5.95
CA GLY A 126 1.06 16.64 6.47
C GLY A 126 2.47 16.10 6.29
N ALA A 127 3.11 16.37 5.14
CA ALA A 127 4.50 15.98 4.90
C ALA A 127 5.47 16.74 5.82
N LEU A 128 5.27 18.04 6.02
CA LEU A 128 6.06 18.88 6.93
C LEU A 128 5.92 18.39 8.38
N TYR A 129 4.71 18.06 8.80
CA TYR A 129 4.45 17.53 10.15
C TYR A 129 5.31 16.29 10.44
N PHE A 130 5.28 15.31 9.54
CA PHE A 130 6.05 14.08 9.74
C PHE A 130 7.56 14.29 9.54
N GLN A 131 7.98 15.26 8.73
CA GLN A 131 9.37 15.67 8.65
C GLN A 131 9.89 16.24 9.98
N GLU A 132 9.11 17.12 10.64
CA GLU A 132 9.47 17.64 11.98
C GLU A 132 9.54 16.54 13.04
N LYS A 133 8.75 15.48 12.90
CA LYS A 133 8.80 14.30 13.78
C LYS A 133 10.04 13.42 13.57
N GLY A 134 10.79 13.63 12.49
CA GLY A 134 11.97 12.81 12.16
C GLY A 134 11.63 11.54 11.37
N VAL A 135 10.44 11.45 10.78
CA VAL A 135 10.08 10.37 9.86
C VAL A 135 10.94 10.48 8.60
N ASN A 136 11.47 9.35 8.12
CA ASN A 136 12.35 9.33 6.95
C ASN A 136 11.56 9.41 5.64
N ARG A 137 10.36 8.80 5.58
CA ARG A 137 9.58 8.63 4.34
C ARG A 137 8.08 8.74 4.57
N VAL A 138 7.39 9.37 3.64
CA VAL A 138 5.92 9.42 3.59
C VAL A 138 5.42 8.69 2.35
N VAL A 139 4.54 7.71 2.54
CA VAL A 139 3.77 7.10 1.44
C VAL A 139 2.50 7.94 1.24
N LEU A 140 2.47 8.74 0.20
CA LEU A 140 1.35 9.64 -0.08
C LEU A 140 0.03 8.89 -0.29
N ALA A 141 -1.06 9.58 0.01
CA ALA A 141 -2.39 9.13 -0.39
C ALA A 141 -2.46 8.99 -1.92
N ARG A 142 -3.20 7.98 -2.39
CA ARG A 142 -3.35 7.69 -3.83
C ARG A 142 -4.08 8.79 -4.59
N GLU A 143 -4.73 9.66 -3.88
CA GLU A 143 -5.50 10.81 -4.35
C GLU A 143 -4.63 12.04 -4.69
N CYS A 144 -3.34 12.02 -4.34
CA CYS A 144 -2.41 13.10 -4.67
C CYS A 144 -2.25 13.29 -6.18
N SER A 145 -2.24 14.55 -6.62
CA SER A 145 -1.90 14.91 -7.99
C SER A 145 -0.40 15.09 -8.17
N LEU A 146 0.06 15.08 -9.43
CA LEU A 146 1.46 15.36 -9.77
C LEU A 146 1.93 16.71 -9.22
N GLU A 147 1.06 17.73 -9.27
CA GLU A 147 1.36 19.07 -8.73
C GLU A 147 1.53 19.02 -7.20
N THR A 148 0.69 18.24 -6.49
CA THR A 148 0.85 18.06 -5.04
C THR A 148 2.18 17.39 -4.73
N ILE A 149 2.53 16.32 -5.46
CA ILE A 149 3.82 15.62 -5.28
C ILE A 149 4.98 16.59 -5.50
N LYS A 150 4.94 17.37 -6.59
CA LYS A 150 5.95 18.37 -6.92
C LYS A 150 6.07 19.43 -5.81
N LYS A 151 4.92 19.99 -5.35
CA LYS A 151 4.89 20.98 -4.27
C LYS A 151 5.54 20.45 -2.99
N ILE A 152 5.26 19.20 -2.62
CA ILE A 152 5.86 18.57 -1.42
C ILE A 152 7.37 18.40 -1.63
N LYS A 153 7.82 17.86 -2.77
CA LYS A 153 9.22 17.64 -3.07
C LYS A 153 10.07 18.94 -3.12
N GLU A 154 9.48 20.03 -3.54
CA GLU A 154 10.13 21.34 -3.60
C GLU A 154 10.25 22.02 -2.23
N ASN A 155 9.41 21.64 -1.25
CA ASN A 155 9.30 22.30 0.04
C ASN A 155 9.67 21.43 1.23
N THR A 156 10.11 20.19 1.02
CA THR A 156 10.51 19.25 2.08
C THR A 156 11.76 18.47 1.70
N ASN A 157 12.47 17.98 2.72
CA ASN A 157 13.61 17.05 2.56
C ASN A 157 13.22 15.60 2.86
N ILE A 158 11.97 15.34 3.27
CA ILE A 158 11.48 13.98 3.55
C ILE A 158 11.41 13.17 2.26
N GLU A 159 11.73 11.88 2.33
CA GLU A 159 11.54 11.00 1.17
C GLU A 159 10.05 10.80 0.86
N ILE A 160 9.70 10.93 -0.41
CA ILE A 160 8.33 10.77 -0.90
C ILE A 160 8.22 9.48 -1.70
N GLU A 161 7.24 8.65 -1.30
CA GLU A 161 6.87 7.42 -1.98
C GLU A 161 5.45 7.53 -2.56
N ALA A 162 5.26 7.16 -3.82
CA ALA A 162 3.95 7.08 -4.45
C ALA A 162 3.71 5.71 -5.08
N PHE A 163 2.44 5.29 -5.11
CA PHE A 163 2.07 4.07 -5.84
C PHE A 163 2.23 4.30 -7.35
N ALA A 164 2.90 3.36 -7.99
CA ALA A 164 3.12 3.36 -9.44
C ALA A 164 2.23 2.35 -10.17
N HIS A 165 1.88 1.23 -9.54
CA HIS A 165 1.10 0.17 -10.17
C HIS A 165 0.24 -0.60 -9.16
N GLY A 166 -0.90 -1.12 -9.65
CA GLY A 166 -1.74 -2.08 -8.94
C GLY A 166 -3.06 -1.52 -8.41
N ALA A 167 -3.69 -2.21 -7.50
CA ALA A 167 -5.06 -1.91 -7.05
C ALA A 167 -5.20 -0.54 -6.38
N LEU A 168 -6.22 0.22 -6.81
CA LEU A 168 -6.66 1.44 -6.14
C LEU A 168 -7.74 1.14 -5.09
N CYS A 169 -7.67 1.83 -3.96
CA CYS A 169 -8.76 1.93 -3.01
C CYS A 169 -9.67 3.08 -3.45
N VAL A 170 -10.99 2.90 -3.37
CA VAL A 170 -11.96 3.96 -3.69
C VAL A 170 -12.04 5.02 -2.60
N CYS A 171 -11.87 4.61 -1.34
CA CYS A 171 -11.79 5.48 -0.19
C CYS A 171 -10.36 5.96 0.04
N TYR A 172 -10.17 7.13 0.59
CA TYR A 172 -8.90 7.51 1.19
C TYR A 172 -8.44 6.41 2.15
N SER A 173 -7.23 5.90 1.92
CA SER A 173 -6.71 4.78 2.71
C SER A 173 -6.57 5.18 4.18
N GLY A 174 -7.09 4.35 5.10
CA GLY A 174 -7.14 4.66 6.54
C GLY A 174 -8.48 5.28 7.01
N GLN A 175 -9.35 5.73 6.09
CA GLN A 175 -10.60 6.43 6.41
C GLN A 175 -11.87 5.58 6.13
N CYS A 176 -11.73 4.28 5.80
CA CYS A 176 -12.87 3.44 5.42
C CYS A 176 -13.37 2.60 6.59
N LEU A 177 -14.61 2.83 7.02
CA LEU A 177 -15.32 2.06 8.04
C LEU A 177 -16.35 1.08 7.44
N LEU A 178 -16.61 1.12 6.12
CA LEU A 178 -17.69 0.37 5.47
C LEU A 178 -17.63 -1.14 5.73
N SER A 179 -16.43 -1.74 5.64
CA SER A 179 -16.26 -3.19 5.86
C SER A 179 -16.47 -3.59 7.32
N ASN A 180 -16.11 -2.72 8.26
CA ASN A 180 -16.37 -2.92 9.68
C ASN A 180 -17.87 -2.79 9.97
N TYR A 181 -18.51 -1.77 9.44
CA TYR A 181 -19.94 -1.51 9.64
C TYR A 181 -20.82 -2.65 9.15
N ILE A 182 -20.58 -3.18 7.93
CA ILE A 182 -21.40 -4.25 7.34
C ILE A 182 -21.19 -5.59 8.03
N GLY A 183 -19.94 -5.93 8.41
CA GLY A 183 -19.61 -7.30 8.83
C GLY A 183 -18.53 -7.42 9.89
N GLY A 184 -18.25 -6.38 10.68
CA GLY A 184 -17.26 -6.41 11.76
C GLY A 184 -15.81 -6.62 11.29
N ARG A 185 -15.53 -6.48 9.98
CA ARG A 185 -14.21 -6.72 9.39
C ARG A 185 -13.51 -5.41 9.11
N SER A 186 -12.81 -4.86 10.11
CA SER A 186 -12.13 -3.57 9.99
C SER A 186 -11.04 -3.58 8.92
N GLY A 187 -11.14 -2.63 7.97
CA GLY A 187 -10.12 -2.36 6.97
C GLY A 187 -8.83 -1.81 7.58
N ASN A 188 -8.96 -1.01 8.64
CA ASN A 188 -7.85 -0.43 9.40
C ASN A 188 -7.13 -1.46 10.28
N ARG A 189 -7.73 -2.66 10.43
CA ARG A 189 -7.17 -3.81 11.14
C ARG A 189 -6.79 -4.96 10.19
N GLY A 190 -6.65 -4.68 8.90
CA GLY A 190 -6.19 -5.65 7.89
C GLY A 190 -7.23 -6.70 7.47
N LYS A 191 -8.50 -6.56 7.88
CA LYS A 191 -9.58 -7.56 7.66
C LYS A 191 -10.59 -7.16 6.59
N CYS A 192 -10.31 -6.16 5.74
CA CYS A 192 -11.24 -5.62 4.76
C CYS A 192 -11.84 -6.71 3.85
N ALA A 193 -13.19 -6.80 3.82
CA ALA A 193 -13.94 -7.70 2.95
C ALA A 193 -14.14 -7.16 1.52
N GLN A 194 -13.66 -5.95 1.23
CA GLN A 194 -13.81 -5.25 -0.05
C GLN A 194 -15.28 -5.04 -0.49
N PRO A 195 -16.18 -4.51 0.36
CA PRO A 195 -17.57 -4.26 -0.03
C PRO A 195 -17.70 -3.30 -1.21
N CYS A 196 -16.72 -2.41 -1.44
CA CYS A 196 -16.64 -1.55 -2.63
C CYS A 196 -16.51 -2.33 -3.96
N ARG A 197 -16.29 -3.66 -3.92
CA ARG A 197 -16.23 -4.54 -5.09
C ARG A 197 -17.54 -5.34 -5.31
N LYS A 198 -18.61 -4.98 -4.61
CA LYS A 198 -19.98 -5.47 -4.86
C LYS A 198 -20.67 -4.61 -5.92
N THR A 199 -21.77 -5.10 -6.43
CA THR A 199 -22.67 -4.35 -7.29
C THR A 199 -23.60 -3.45 -6.48
N TYR A 200 -23.90 -2.27 -7.02
CA TYR A 200 -24.82 -1.30 -6.42
C TYR A 200 -25.76 -0.71 -7.46
N THR A 201 -26.94 -0.32 -6.99
CA THR A 201 -27.87 0.53 -7.73
C THR A 201 -27.80 1.94 -7.14
N LEU A 202 -27.60 2.96 -7.97
CA LEU A 202 -27.67 4.36 -7.58
C LEU A 202 -29.10 4.86 -7.74
N ILE A 203 -29.66 5.39 -6.66
CA ILE A 203 -31.03 5.89 -6.59
C ILE A 203 -31.01 7.39 -6.33
N ASN A 204 -31.72 8.16 -7.16
CA ASN A 204 -32.10 9.52 -6.84
C ASN A 204 -33.40 9.45 -5.99
N LYS A 205 -33.30 9.74 -4.71
CA LYS A 205 -34.46 9.67 -3.77
C LYS A 205 -35.46 10.78 -4.01
N THR A 206 -35.01 11.97 -4.30
CA THR A 206 -35.87 13.12 -4.53
C THR A 206 -36.82 12.87 -5.70
N GLN A 207 -36.36 12.21 -6.75
CA GLN A 207 -37.14 11.88 -7.94
C GLN A 207 -37.69 10.44 -7.92
N ASN A 208 -37.29 9.63 -6.94
CA ASN A 208 -37.62 8.22 -6.82
C ASN A 208 -37.28 7.39 -8.05
N ILE A 209 -36.09 7.60 -8.68
CA ILE A 209 -35.65 6.91 -9.88
C ILE A 209 -34.33 6.16 -9.67
N LYS A 210 -34.21 4.99 -10.31
CA LYS A 210 -32.94 4.27 -10.44
C LYS A 210 -32.14 4.85 -11.60
N LEU A 211 -30.91 5.23 -11.36
CA LEU A 211 -30.04 5.84 -12.37
C LEU A 211 -29.31 4.80 -13.22
N ASN A 212 -29.07 3.61 -12.72
CA ASN A 212 -28.62 2.44 -13.49
C ASN A 212 -29.69 1.36 -13.53
N LYS A 213 -29.95 0.78 -14.73
CA LYS A 213 -31.00 -0.20 -14.96
C LYS A 213 -30.74 -1.53 -14.23
N THR A 214 -29.48 -1.95 -14.22
CA THR A 214 -29.00 -3.16 -13.53
C THR A 214 -27.94 -2.77 -12.51
N PRO A 215 -27.79 -3.52 -11.40
CA PRO A 215 -26.70 -3.26 -10.45
C PRO A 215 -25.32 -3.36 -11.12
N GLU A 216 -24.44 -2.41 -10.85
CA GLU A 216 -23.08 -2.30 -11.42
C GLU A 216 -22.04 -2.13 -10.31
N TYR A 217 -20.78 -2.42 -10.62
CA TYR A 217 -19.66 -2.24 -9.69
C TYR A 217 -19.27 -0.77 -9.54
N LEU A 218 -20.22 0.07 -9.10
CA LEU A 218 -20.12 1.54 -9.11
C LEU A 218 -18.95 2.09 -8.28
N LEU A 219 -18.50 1.36 -7.26
CA LEU A 219 -17.36 1.77 -6.41
C LEU A 219 -16.05 1.06 -6.76
N SER A 220 -16.04 0.22 -7.81
CA SER A 220 -14.87 -0.55 -8.20
C SER A 220 -13.96 0.22 -9.13
N LEU A 221 -12.77 0.61 -8.68
CA LEU A 221 -11.78 1.27 -9.52
C LEU A 221 -10.95 0.27 -10.34
N LYS A 222 -10.48 0.72 -11.52
CA LYS A 222 -9.44 0.08 -12.32
C LYS A 222 -8.12 0.04 -11.56
N ASP A 223 -7.18 -0.75 -12.03
CA ASP A 223 -5.83 -0.81 -11.44
C ASP A 223 -4.97 0.36 -11.95
N LEU A 224 -4.20 0.95 -11.04
CA LEU A 224 -3.27 2.03 -11.39
C LEU A 224 -2.16 1.50 -12.30
N LYS A 225 -1.82 2.26 -13.33
CA LYS A 225 -0.64 2.07 -14.19
C LYS A 225 -0.07 3.43 -14.57
N THR A 226 1.07 3.79 -13.99
CA THR A 226 1.74 5.06 -14.28
C THR A 226 2.75 4.99 -15.42
N LEU A 227 3.00 3.80 -15.96
CA LEU A 227 4.09 3.51 -16.89
C LEU A 227 4.10 4.44 -18.10
N ASP A 228 2.93 4.77 -18.65
CA ASP A 228 2.80 5.62 -19.85
C ASP A 228 3.22 7.08 -19.59
N ASN A 229 3.10 7.54 -18.35
CA ASN A 229 3.42 8.92 -17.94
C ASN A 229 4.54 8.94 -16.86
N LEU A 230 5.31 7.84 -16.72
CA LEU A 230 6.27 7.70 -15.64
C LEU A 230 7.37 8.76 -15.67
N ASN A 231 7.76 9.23 -16.86
CA ASN A 231 8.71 10.33 -17.02
C ASN A 231 8.29 11.62 -16.29
N GLU A 232 6.99 11.94 -16.29
CA GLU A 232 6.48 13.12 -15.60
C GLU A 232 6.62 12.98 -14.08
N LEU A 233 6.34 11.79 -13.55
CA LEU A 233 6.52 11.50 -12.14
C LEU A 233 8.00 11.50 -11.74
N LEU A 234 8.89 10.94 -12.56
CA LEU A 234 10.34 10.94 -12.31
C LEU A 234 10.95 12.35 -12.32
N LYS A 235 10.43 13.26 -13.16
CA LYS A 235 10.84 14.69 -13.19
C LYS A 235 10.54 15.43 -11.87
N THR A 236 9.64 14.92 -11.02
CA THR A 236 9.43 15.51 -9.68
C THR A 236 10.53 15.15 -8.69
N ASN A 237 11.53 14.34 -9.07
CA ASN A 237 12.54 13.75 -8.20
C ASN A 237 11.94 12.90 -7.07
N ILE A 238 10.86 12.18 -7.36
CA ILE A 238 10.26 11.24 -6.40
C ILE A 238 11.28 10.20 -5.95
N ASP A 239 11.29 9.88 -4.65
CA ASP A 239 12.32 9.01 -4.07
C ASP A 239 12.01 7.53 -4.23
N SER A 240 10.71 7.12 -4.17
CA SER A 240 10.32 5.73 -4.24
C SER A 240 9.04 5.53 -5.04
N LEU A 241 9.05 4.50 -5.89
CA LEU A 241 7.93 4.00 -6.68
C LEU A 241 7.44 2.68 -6.09
N LYS A 242 6.21 2.66 -5.56
CA LYS A 242 5.64 1.48 -4.92
C LYS A 242 4.71 0.69 -5.83
N ILE A 243 4.95 -0.61 -5.91
CA ILE A 243 4.06 -1.57 -6.58
C ILE A 243 3.11 -2.16 -5.54
N GLU A 244 1.79 -2.09 -5.75
CA GLU A 244 0.81 -2.81 -4.93
C GLU A 244 0.64 -4.25 -5.44
N GLY A 245 0.66 -5.24 -4.53
CA GLY A 245 0.50 -6.62 -4.98
C GLY A 245 0.85 -7.72 -3.98
N ARG A 246 0.84 -7.51 -2.65
CA ARG A 246 1.18 -8.55 -1.65
C ARG A 246 0.29 -9.81 -1.70
N MET A 247 -0.91 -9.70 -2.26
CA MET A 247 -1.81 -10.84 -2.47
C MET A 247 -1.77 -11.38 -3.90
N LYS A 248 -0.75 -11.02 -4.68
CA LYS A 248 -0.55 -11.48 -6.05
C LYS A 248 0.50 -12.58 -6.10
N ASN A 249 0.42 -13.42 -7.15
CA ASN A 249 1.38 -14.49 -7.38
C ASN A 249 2.76 -13.95 -7.81
N PRO A 250 3.82 -14.76 -7.70
CA PRO A 250 5.18 -14.36 -8.08
C PRO A 250 5.31 -13.88 -9.52
N GLU A 251 4.54 -14.42 -10.46
CA GLU A 251 4.57 -14.07 -11.89
C GLU A 251 4.06 -12.63 -12.11
N TYR A 252 3.03 -12.20 -11.36
CA TYR A 252 2.60 -10.80 -11.38
C TYR A 252 3.71 -9.89 -10.88
N VAL A 253 4.35 -10.24 -9.77
CA VAL A 253 5.45 -9.47 -9.19
C VAL A 253 6.61 -9.38 -10.17
N ALA A 254 7.01 -10.51 -10.80
CA ALA A 254 8.05 -10.55 -11.84
C ALA A 254 7.75 -9.59 -12.99
N ASN A 255 6.56 -9.70 -13.57
CA ASN A 255 6.15 -8.92 -14.74
C ASN A 255 6.13 -7.42 -14.44
N VAL A 256 5.46 -7.01 -13.35
CA VAL A 256 5.34 -5.59 -13.02
C VAL A 256 6.70 -5.01 -12.65
N THR A 257 7.47 -5.69 -11.79
CA THR A 257 8.79 -5.21 -11.37
C THR A 257 9.74 -5.07 -12.55
N SER A 258 9.83 -6.09 -13.44
CA SER A 258 10.72 -6.02 -14.61
C SER A 258 10.32 -4.91 -15.60
N SER A 259 9.01 -4.67 -15.78
CA SER A 259 8.51 -3.61 -16.66
C SER A 259 8.92 -2.22 -16.17
N TYR A 260 8.71 -1.94 -14.87
CA TYR A 260 9.13 -0.67 -14.27
C TYR A 260 10.66 -0.55 -14.21
N LYS A 261 11.38 -1.63 -13.90
CA LYS A 261 12.85 -1.64 -13.89
C LYS A 261 13.43 -1.29 -15.26
N LYS A 262 12.95 -1.92 -16.34
CA LYS A 262 13.37 -1.62 -17.72
C LYS A 262 13.11 -0.16 -18.07
N TYR A 263 11.97 0.39 -17.65
CA TYR A 263 11.66 1.81 -17.87
C TYR A 263 12.65 2.72 -17.13
N LEU A 264 12.90 2.46 -15.85
CA LEU A 264 13.84 3.25 -15.05
C LEU A 264 15.25 3.20 -15.62
N GLU A 265 15.73 2.04 -16.05
CA GLU A 265 17.04 1.90 -16.69
C GLU A 265 17.14 2.67 -18.01
N SER A 266 16.10 2.61 -18.83
CA SER A 266 16.02 3.39 -20.07
C SER A 266 16.06 4.90 -19.78
N TYR A 267 15.24 5.37 -18.84
CA TYR A 267 15.16 6.78 -18.44
C TYR A 267 16.51 7.32 -17.93
N TYR A 268 17.15 6.62 -16.97
CA TYR A 268 18.41 7.09 -16.38
C TYR A 268 19.62 6.93 -17.28
N ASN A 269 19.59 6.04 -18.24
CA ASN A 269 20.68 5.83 -19.22
C ASN A 269 20.40 6.50 -20.58
N ASN A 270 19.32 7.27 -20.71
CA ASN A 270 18.87 7.91 -21.96
C ASN A 270 18.79 6.93 -23.15
N LYS A 271 18.24 5.73 -22.90
CA LYS A 271 18.05 4.71 -23.92
C LYS A 271 16.60 4.67 -24.39
N GLU A 272 16.38 4.30 -25.65
CA GLU A 272 15.04 4.04 -26.15
C GLU A 272 14.42 2.81 -25.49
N ILE A 273 13.10 2.83 -25.35
CA ILE A 273 12.32 1.73 -24.78
C ILE A 273 11.09 1.42 -25.62
N ASN A 274 10.82 0.15 -25.84
CA ASN A 274 9.58 -0.29 -26.46
C ASN A 274 8.44 -0.29 -25.42
N LEU A 275 7.79 0.87 -25.24
CA LEU A 275 6.71 1.06 -24.28
C LEU A 275 5.48 0.21 -24.63
N SER A 276 5.21 0.00 -25.94
CA SER A 276 4.09 -0.86 -26.39
C SER A 276 4.24 -2.29 -25.90
N LEU A 277 5.45 -2.87 -26.00
CA LEU A 277 5.73 -4.22 -25.52
C LEU A 277 5.57 -4.33 -24.00
N LEU A 278 6.03 -3.33 -23.24
CA LEU A 278 5.86 -3.33 -21.79
C LEU A 278 4.38 -3.28 -21.38
N ASN A 279 3.59 -2.46 -22.07
CA ASN A 279 2.15 -2.36 -21.84
C ASN A 279 1.43 -3.66 -22.16
N GLU A 280 1.73 -4.29 -23.28
CA GLU A 280 1.20 -5.60 -23.66
C GLU A 280 1.52 -6.65 -22.57
N ASN A 281 2.76 -6.68 -22.08
CA ASN A 281 3.17 -7.61 -21.04
C ASN A 281 2.40 -7.39 -19.72
N LEU A 282 2.18 -6.14 -19.31
CA LEU A 282 1.41 -5.84 -18.10
C LEU A 282 -0.05 -6.34 -18.19
N GLU A 283 -0.65 -6.37 -19.39
CA GLU A 283 -2.00 -6.89 -19.60
C GLU A 283 -2.08 -8.43 -19.49
N LYS A 284 -1.00 -9.16 -19.77
CA LYS A 284 -0.93 -10.63 -19.72
C LYS A 284 -1.08 -11.18 -18.28
N THR A 285 -0.71 -10.41 -17.26
CA THR A 285 -0.93 -10.78 -15.86
C THR A 285 -2.26 -10.25 -15.31
N PHE A 286 -2.44 -10.11 -14.00
CA PHE A 286 -3.71 -9.66 -13.44
C PHE A 286 -3.94 -8.16 -13.66
N SER A 287 -5.09 -7.80 -14.25
CA SER A 287 -5.53 -6.43 -14.40
C SER A 287 -7.07 -6.36 -14.48
N ARG A 288 -7.66 -5.29 -13.88
CA ARG A 288 -9.08 -4.89 -14.04
C ARG A 288 -9.23 -3.83 -15.12
N THR A 289 -8.35 -3.82 -16.12
CA THR A 289 -8.00 -2.67 -16.95
C THR A 289 -7.22 -1.61 -16.16
N PHE A 290 -6.68 -0.62 -16.86
CA PHE A 290 -5.79 0.35 -16.25
C PHE A 290 -6.35 1.77 -16.23
N THR A 291 -5.88 2.54 -15.24
CA THR A 291 -6.12 3.98 -15.10
C THR A 291 -4.80 4.67 -14.77
N LYS A 292 -4.62 5.91 -15.23
CA LYS A 292 -3.52 6.78 -14.81
C LYS A 292 -3.70 7.30 -13.37
N GLY A 293 -4.91 7.15 -12.83
CA GLY A 293 -5.25 7.58 -11.48
C GLY A 293 -5.31 9.11 -11.31
N TYR A 294 -5.41 9.50 -10.06
CA TYR A 294 -5.47 10.93 -9.69
C TYR A 294 -4.15 11.65 -9.93
N ILE A 295 -3.02 10.94 -9.93
CA ILE A 295 -1.70 11.54 -10.19
C ILE A 295 -1.71 12.33 -11.51
N PHE A 296 -2.27 11.76 -12.56
CA PHE A 296 -2.34 12.38 -13.87
C PHE A 296 -3.74 12.90 -14.22
N LYS A 297 -4.56 13.22 -13.21
CA LYS A 297 -5.87 13.84 -13.32
C LYS A 297 -6.79 13.15 -14.36
N GLU A 298 -6.82 11.82 -14.33
CA GLU A 298 -7.74 11.09 -15.19
C GLU A 298 -9.20 11.45 -14.87
N ASN A 299 -10.04 11.44 -15.88
CA ASN A 299 -11.47 11.69 -15.68
C ASN A 299 -12.05 10.61 -14.74
N ILE A 300 -12.80 11.04 -13.74
CA ILE A 300 -13.36 10.17 -12.69
C ILE A 300 -14.14 8.99 -13.28
N LYS A 301 -14.98 9.22 -14.29
CA LYS A 301 -15.78 8.16 -14.94
C LYS A 301 -14.91 7.10 -15.63
N ASP A 302 -13.72 7.49 -16.13
CA ASP A 302 -12.81 6.58 -16.83
C ASP A 302 -12.00 5.72 -15.86
N MET A 303 -11.98 6.08 -14.58
CA MET A 303 -11.33 5.30 -13.52
C MET A 303 -12.17 4.11 -13.03
N ASN A 304 -13.45 4.04 -13.39
CA ASN A 304 -14.37 3.00 -12.92
C ASN A 304 -14.23 1.69 -13.69
N ALA A 305 -14.22 0.56 -12.99
CA ALA A 305 -14.28 -0.80 -13.55
C ALA A 305 -15.70 -1.39 -13.40
N ASN A 306 -16.73 -0.64 -13.82
CA ASN A 306 -18.14 -0.89 -13.52
C ASN A 306 -18.70 -2.23 -13.99
N LYS A 307 -18.11 -2.85 -15.01
CA LYS A 307 -18.59 -4.10 -15.59
C LYS A 307 -17.98 -5.34 -14.98
N ARG A 308 -16.77 -5.23 -14.35
CA ARG A 308 -16.04 -6.39 -13.90
C ARG A 308 -15.02 -6.10 -12.81
N VAL A 309 -14.92 -6.98 -11.82
CA VAL A 309 -13.93 -6.92 -10.73
C VAL A 309 -12.83 -7.98 -10.84
N SER A 310 -13.04 -9.01 -11.68
CA SER A 310 -12.06 -10.06 -11.96
C SER A 310 -11.12 -9.67 -13.10
N LYS A 311 -10.11 -10.50 -13.39
CA LYS A 311 -9.18 -10.29 -14.50
C LYS A 311 -9.93 -10.16 -15.84
N VAL A 312 -9.62 -9.09 -16.58
CA VAL A 312 -10.24 -8.83 -17.89
C VAL A 312 -9.59 -9.69 -18.97
N GLY A 313 -8.28 -9.83 -18.96
CA GLY A 313 -7.49 -10.51 -20.00
C GLY A 313 -7.22 -9.65 -21.22
N THR A 314 -6.37 -10.14 -22.12
CA THR A 314 -5.99 -9.48 -23.37
C THR A 314 -6.97 -9.88 -24.49
N LEU A 315 -7.51 -8.90 -25.25
CA LEU A 315 -8.34 -9.20 -26.40
C LEU A 315 -7.50 -9.85 -27.49
N ILE A 316 -7.84 -11.08 -27.87
CA ILE A 316 -7.07 -11.86 -28.87
C ILE A 316 -7.81 -12.11 -30.18
N GLY A 317 -9.10 -11.81 -30.24
CA GLY A 317 -9.86 -12.01 -31.48
C GLY A 317 -11.35 -12.09 -31.28
N LYS A 318 -12.03 -12.65 -32.27
CA LYS A 318 -13.48 -12.85 -32.25
C LYS A 318 -13.88 -14.16 -32.92
N VAL A 319 -15.03 -14.71 -32.52
CA VAL A 319 -15.65 -15.88 -33.14
C VAL A 319 -16.16 -15.51 -34.54
N THR A 320 -15.64 -16.19 -35.56
CA THR A 320 -16.04 -15.99 -36.97
C THR A 320 -16.89 -17.12 -37.52
N ASN A 321 -16.86 -18.29 -36.88
CA ASN A 321 -17.82 -19.37 -37.16
C ASN A 321 -18.12 -20.14 -35.86
N SER A 322 -19.38 -20.30 -35.53
CA SER A 322 -19.80 -20.96 -34.28
C SER A 322 -19.98 -22.47 -34.40
N ASN A 323 -19.93 -23.02 -35.61
CA ASN A 323 -19.98 -24.48 -35.83
C ASN A 323 -19.31 -24.87 -37.17
N TYR A 324 -18.02 -24.71 -37.29
CA TYR A 324 -17.27 -25.20 -38.44
C TYR A 324 -16.86 -26.66 -38.25
N LYS A 325 -17.59 -27.60 -38.83
CA LYS A 325 -17.32 -29.07 -38.69
C LYS A 325 -17.22 -29.51 -37.20
N GLY A 326 -18.05 -28.97 -36.32
CA GLY A 326 -18.01 -29.27 -34.89
C GLY A 326 -16.95 -28.51 -34.08
N TYR A 327 -16.35 -27.50 -34.69
CA TYR A 327 -15.38 -26.60 -34.04
C TYR A 327 -15.89 -25.16 -34.05
N ILE A 328 -15.45 -24.38 -33.08
CA ILE A 328 -15.60 -22.92 -33.09
C ILE A 328 -14.35 -22.34 -33.76
N GLU A 329 -14.56 -21.52 -34.81
CA GLU A 329 -13.50 -20.76 -35.47
C GLU A 329 -13.33 -19.40 -34.82
N ILE A 330 -12.10 -19.07 -34.44
CA ILE A 330 -11.72 -17.77 -33.88
C ILE A 330 -10.72 -17.14 -34.85
N THR A 331 -11.04 -15.93 -35.35
CA THR A 331 -10.05 -15.10 -36.04
C THR A 331 -9.27 -14.33 -35.00
N LEU A 332 -7.93 -14.44 -35.07
CA LEU A 332 -7.01 -13.96 -34.05
C LEU A 332 -6.34 -12.65 -34.50
N ASN A 333 -6.17 -11.74 -33.55
CA ASN A 333 -5.32 -10.55 -33.63
C ASN A 333 -3.94 -10.78 -32.99
N ASN A 334 -3.87 -11.73 -32.04
CA ASN A 334 -2.67 -12.10 -31.32
C ASN A 334 -2.53 -13.62 -31.23
N GLU A 335 -1.33 -14.11 -30.96
CA GLU A 335 -1.02 -15.55 -30.82
C GLU A 335 -1.90 -16.21 -29.76
N LEU A 336 -2.38 -17.40 -30.05
CA LEU A 336 -3.06 -18.30 -29.13
C LEU A 336 -2.31 -19.62 -29.07
N SER A 337 -2.05 -20.10 -27.85
CA SER A 337 -1.23 -21.28 -27.59
C SER A 337 -2.01 -22.35 -26.82
N GLN A 338 -1.55 -23.60 -26.95
CA GLN A 338 -2.03 -24.70 -26.12
C GLN A 338 -1.78 -24.40 -24.64
N ASN A 339 -2.70 -24.76 -23.78
CA ASN A 339 -2.77 -24.48 -22.34
C ASN A 339 -3.09 -23.01 -21.97
N ASP A 340 -3.26 -22.11 -22.93
CA ASP A 340 -3.86 -20.79 -22.63
C ASP A 340 -5.28 -20.96 -22.07
N ILE A 341 -5.73 -20.00 -21.26
CA ILE A 341 -7.12 -19.92 -20.84
C ILE A 341 -7.76 -18.74 -21.54
N ILE A 342 -8.85 -19.02 -22.25
CA ILE A 342 -9.63 -18.01 -22.94
C ILE A 342 -10.99 -17.81 -22.29
N ARG A 343 -11.56 -16.65 -22.49
CA ARG A 343 -12.88 -16.24 -22.05
C ARG A 343 -13.66 -15.63 -23.21
N PHE A 344 -14.89 -16.06 -23.40
CA PHE A 344 -15.85 -15.46 -24.33
C PHE A 344 -16.65 -14.39 -23.62
N ASN A 345 -16.77 -13.23 -24.24
CA ASN A 345 -17.45 -12.06 -23.66
C ASN A 345 -18.97 -12.18 -23.84
N LEU A 346 -19.59 -12.95 -22.96
CA LEU A 346 -21.04 -13.22 -22.91
C LEU A 346 -21.59 -12.76 -21.55
N GLU A 347 -22.92 -12.58 -21.44
CA GLU A 347 -23.57 -12.32 -20.15
C GLU A 347 -23.31 -13.44 -19.15
N ASN A 348 -23.52 -14.70 -19.59
CA ASN A 348 -23.05 -15.87 -18.87
C ASN A 348 -21.66 -16.22 -19.36
N GLU A 349 -20.64 -15.88 -18.58
CA GLU A 349 -19.24 -16.05 -18.98
C GLU A 349 -18.88 -17.51 -19.24
N VAL A 350 -18.34 -17.77 -20.41
CA VAL A 350 -17.76 -19.07 -20.78
C VAL A 350 -16.25 -18.91 -20.80
N THR A 351 -15.54 -19.74 -20.02
CA THR A 351 -14.09 -19.84 -19.99
C THR A 351 -13.65 -21.24 -20.36
N SER A 352 -12.54 -21.35 -21.11
CA SER A 352 -12.00 -22.65 -21.52
C SER A 352 -10.48 -22.66 -21.43
N LYS A 353 -9.92 -23.72 -20.83
CA LYS A 353 -8.51 -24.05 -20.95
C LYS A 353 -8.28 -24.84 -22.22
N LEU A 354 -7.37 -24.39 -23.06
CA LEU A 354 -7.10 -24.96 -24.37
C LEU A 354 -6.18 -26.18 -24.29
N THR A 355 -6.72 -27.31 -23.87
CA THR A 355 -5.96 -28.58 -23.86
C THR A 355 -5.63 -29.08 -25.25
N LYS A 356 -6.47 -28.76 -26.25
CA LYS A 356 -6.28 -29.06 -27.68
C LYS A 356 -6.58 -27.81 -28.49
N LEU A 357 -5.69 -27.50 -29.41
CA LEU A 357 -5.77 -26.39 -30.35
C LEU A 357 -5.56 -26.90 -31.76
N PHE A 358 -6.34 -26.42 -32.74
CA PHE A 358 -6.27 -26.88 -34.11
C PHE A 358 -6.03 -25.70 -35.06
N ASP A 359 -5.24 -25.96 -36.11
CA ASP A 359 -4.96 -25.01 -37.19
C ASP A 359 -6.07 -24.91 -38.24
N SER A 360 -5.88 -24.14 -39.30
CA SER A 360 -6.84 -23.98 -40.42
C SER A 360 -7.16 -25.25 -41.17
N ASN A 361 -6.30 -26.28 -41.05
CA ASN A 361 -6.49 -27.61 -41.70
C ASN A 361 -7.10 -28.62 -40.68
N LEU A 362 -7.54 -28.15 -39.51
CA LEU A 362 -8.00 -28.97 -38.39
C LEU A 362 -6.97 -29.99 -37.88
N LYS A 363 -5.68 -29.69 -38.05
CA LYS A 363 -4.59 -30.46 -37.46
C LYS A 363 -4.25 -29.92 -36.08
N LEU A 364 -3.96 -30.85 -35.16
CA LEU A 364 -3.52 -30.46 -33.81
C LEU A 364 -2.23 -29.64 -33.88
N THR A 365 -2.20 -28.53 -33.18
CA THR A 365 -1.05 -27.63 -33.12
C THR A 365 -0.85 -27.07 -31.72
N ASN A 366 0.35 -26.61 -31.43
CA ASN A 366 0.68 -25.96 -30.14
C ASN A 366 0.40 -24.45 -30.15
N LYS A 367 0.28 -23.85 -31.36
CA LYS A 367 -0.02 -22.40 -31.47
C LYS A 367 -0.68 -22.01 -32.80
N CYS A 368 -1.45 -20.94 -32.76
CA CYS A 368 -2.11 -20.31 -33.91
C CYS A 368 -1.94 -18.78 -33.86
N ASN A 369 -1.74 -18.15 -35.05
CA ASN A 369 -1.51 -16.70 -35.17
C ASN A 369 -2.60 -15.94 -35.96
N LYS A 370 -3.39 -16.63 -36.83
CA LYS A 370 -4.42 -16.02 -37.68
C LYS A 370 -5.81 -16.57 -37.41
N LYS A 371 -5.94 -17.87 -37.41
CA LYS A 371 -7.17 -18.59 -37.13
C LYS A 371 -6.89 -19.75 -36.19
N ALA A 372 -7.76 -19.97 -35.23
CA ALA A 372 -7.74 -21.09 -34.32
C ALA A 372 -9.10 -21.81 -34.34
N TYR A 373 -9.06 -23.12 -34.23
CA TYR A 373 -10.24 -23.97 -34.14
C TYR A 373 -10.18 -24.74 -32.82
N ILE A 374 -11.28 -24.66 -32.06
CA ILE A 374 -11.38 -25.26 -30.72
C ILE A 374 -12.70 -25.99 -30.57
N LYS A 375 -12.73 -27.01 -29.68
CA LYS A 375 -13.97 -27.71 -29.31
C LYS A 375 -14.42 -27.24 -27.94
N ILE A 376 -15.66 -26.74 -27.87
CA ILE A 376 -16.33 -26.32 -26.64
C ILE A 376 -17.75 -26.88 -26.69
N GLN A 377 -18.31 -27.26 -25.54
CA GLN A 377 -19.67 -27.80 -25.45
C GLN A 377 -20.73 -26.70 -25.57
N GLU A 378 -20.42 -25.52 -25.12
CA GLU A 378 -21.30 -24.36 -25.09
C GLU A 378 -21.44 -23.75 -26.51
N ARG A 379 -22.66 -23.30 -26.82
CA ARG A 379 -22.92 -22.56 -28.05
C ARG A 379 -22.41 -21.11 -27.92
N ILE A 380 -21.41 -20.76 -28.67
CA ILE A 380 -20.85 -19.40 -28.69
C ILE A 380 -21.36 -18.64 -29.93
N PRO A 381 -22.04 -17.51 -29.78
CA PRO A 381 -22.55 -16.71 -30.91
C PRO A 381 -21.43 -16.16 -31.80
N LEU A 382 -21.79 -15.87 -33.07
CA LEU A 382 -20.90 -15.14 -33.99
C LEU A 382 -20.56 -13.76 -33.44
N ASN A 383 -19.38 -13.27 -33.80
CA ASN A 383 -18.82 -11.97 -33.38
C ASN A 383 -18.57 -11.83 -31.87
N THR A 384 -18.71 -12.90 -31.07
CA THR A 384 -18.33 -12.88 -29.67
C THR A 384 -16.84 -12.60 -29.57
N LEU A 385 -16.48 -11.58 -28.75
CA LEU A 385 -15.08 -11.24 -28.46
C LEU A 385 -14.44 -12.29 -27.56
N VAL A 386 -13.18 -12.61 -27.88
CA VAL A 386 -12.40 -13.62 -27.16
C VAL A 386 -11.20 -12.96 -26.47
N PHE A 387 -11.10 -13.17 -25.15
CA PHE A 387 -10.03 -12.65 -24.31
C PHE A 387 -9.16 -13.80 -23.80
N LYS A 388 -7.83 -13.63 -23.86
CA LYS A 388 -6.87 -14.52 -23.20
C LYS A 388 -6.72 -14.06 -21.74
N THR A 389 -7.19 -14.86 -20.80
CA THR A 389 -7.13 -14.56 -19.37
C THR A 389 -5.91 -15.19 -18.70
N PHE A 390 -5.26 -16.17 -19.34
CA PHE A 390 -4.00 -16.75 -18.91
C PHE A 390 -3.16 -17.07 -20.15
N ASP A 391 -1.94 -16.55 -20.20
CA ASP A 391 -0.95 -16.80 -21.23
C ASP A 391 0.08 -17.80 -20.70
N TYR A 392 -0.03 -19.05 -21.13
CA TYR A 392 0.78 -20.16 -20.62
C TYR A 392 2.28 -19.99 -20.91
N ASN A 393 2.62 -19.56 -22.12
CA ASN A 393 4.03 -19.43 -22.52
C ASN A 393 4.69 -18.26 -21.78
N TYR A 394 3.96 -17.15 -21.61
CA TYR A 394 4.46 -16.01 -20.86
C TYR A 394 4.59 -16.31 -19.36
N ASP A 395 3.66 -17.07 -18.79
CA ASP A 395 3.75 -17.55 -17.42
C ASP A 395 4.99 -18.42 -17.19
N LEU A 396 5.30 -19.32 -18.14
CA LEU A 396 6.54 -20.12 -18.10
C LEU A 396 7.80 -19.25 -18.23
N GLU A 397 7.78 -18.21 -19.07
CA GLU A 397 8.88 -17.25 -19.17
C GLU A 397 9.12 -16.54 -17.84
N LEU A 398 8.04 -16.03 -17.24
CA LEU A 398 8.12 -15.37 -15.93
C LEU A 398 8.63 -16.31 -14.84
N LYS A 399 8.17 -17.56 -14.81
CA LYS A 399 8.66 -18.58 -13.88
C LYS A 399 10.15 -18.87 -14.02
N LYS A 400 10.70 -18.75 -15.21
CA LYS A 400 12.15 -18.88 -15.44
C LYS A 400 12.95 -17.65 -15.00
N SER A 401 12.29 -16.50 -14.79
CA SER A 401 12.96 -15.25 -14.44
C SER A 401 13.44 -15.17 -12.99
N TYR A 402 12.89 -16.00 -12.09
CA TYR A 402 13.15 -15.89 -10.64
C TYR A 402 13.59 -17.19 -9.92
N PRO A 403 14.17 -18.22 -10.56
CA PRO A 403 14.88 -19.24 -9.80
C PRO A 403 15.96 -18.55 -8.96
N LYS A 404 16.21 -19.15 -7.82
CA LYS A 404 17.13 -18.68 -6.81
C LYS A 404 18.47 -18.33 -7.41
N ASP A 405 18.99 -17.39 -7.80
CA ASP A 405 20.34 -17.00 -8.29
C ASP A 405 20.39 -16.36 -9.69
N ASN A 406 19.23 -15.99 -10.26
CA ASN A 406 19.21 -15.28 -11.54
C ASN A 406 19.66 -13.83 -11.46
N TYR A 407 19.49 -13.17 -10.29
CA TYR A 407 19.94 -11.79 -10.10
C TYR A 407 21.35 -11.77 -9.52
N LYS A 408 22.29 -11.22 -10.28
CA LYS A 408 23.70 -11.12 -9.89
C LYS A 408 24.17 -9.67 -9.92
N ASN A 409 24.95 -9.32 -8.93
CA ASN A 409 25.58 -8.01 -8.81
C ASN A 409 26.99 -7.99 -9.37
N PRO A 410 27.43 -6.89 -10.00
CA PRO A 410 28.78 -6.75 -10.52
C PRO A 410 29.81 -6.63 -9.39
N ILE A 411 30.90 -7.37 -9.47
CA ILE A 411 32.09 -7.22 -8.63
C ILE A 411 33.31 -6.97 -9.48
N ASP A 412 34.25 -6.20 -8.99
CA ASP A 412 35.54 -6.01 -9.62
C ASP A 412 36.59 -6.82 -8.87
N ILE A 413 37.44 -7.54 -9.62
CA ILE A 413 38.48 -8.41 -9.05
C ILE A 413 39.84 -8.00 -9.60
N LYS A 414 40.79 -7.80 -8.70
CA LYS A 414 42.20 -7.65 -9.01
C LYS A 414 43.00 -8.78 -8.40
N ILE A 415 43.82 -9.45 -9.22
CA ILE A 415 44.74 -10.52 -8.79
C ILE A 415 46.18 -9.97 -8.86
N LYS A 416 46.98 -10.29 -7.84
CA LYS A 416 48.44 -10.09 -7.86
C LYS A 416 49.16 -11.42 -7.65
N ALA A 417 49.90 -11.84 -8.65
CA ALA A 417 50.55 -13.16 -8.72
C ALA A 417 52.03 -12.95 -9.12
N LEU A 418 52.88 -12.53 -8.18
CA LEU A 418 54.32 -12.29 -8.37
C LEU A 418 55.13 -13.43 -7.73
N ILE A 419 56.19 -13.90 -8.41
CA ILE A 419 57.07 -14.96 -7.91
C ILE A 419 57.68 -14.58 -6.57
N ASN A 420 57.71 -15.52 -5.64
CA ASN A 420 58.14 -15.39 -4.24
C ASN A 420 57.29 -14.44 -3.37
N TYR A 421 56.13 -13.98 -3.85
CA TYR A 421 55.13 -13.26 -3.06
C TYR A 421 53.85 -14.06 -2.87
N PRO A 422 53.11 -13.82 -1.79
CA PRO A 422 51.78 -14.46 -1.64
C PRO A 422 50.88 -14.09 -2.79
N LEU A 423 50.11 -15.08 -3.29
CA LEU A 423 49.02 -14.82 -4.22
C LEU A 423 47.97 -13.95 -3.52
N GLU A 424 47.62 -12.79 -4.08
CA GLU A 424 46.65 -11.86 -3.53
C GLU A 424 45.43 -11.69 -4.45
N LEU A 425 44.24 -11.64 -3.86
CA LEU A 425 42.99 -11.26 -4.51
C LEU A 425 42.36 -10.10 -3.78
N THR A 426 42.10 -9.02 -4.52
CA THR A 426 41.29 -7.89 -4.05
C THR A 426 39.93 -7.92 -4.78
N LEU A 427 38.84 -8.05 -4.02
CA LEU A 427 37.48 -7.99 -4.49
C LEU A 427 36.87 -6.65 -4.06
N THR A 428 36.28 -5.91 -5.00
CA THR A 428 35.58 -4.64 -4.73
C THR A 428 34.10 -4.79 -5.09
N TYR A 429 33.23 -4.44 -4.16
CA TYR A 429 31.78 -4.39 -4.35
C TYR A 429 31.21 -3.21 -3.57
N LEU A 430 30.57 -2.26 -4.26
CA LEU A 430 30.11 -1.00 -3.65
C LEU A 430 31.26 -0.32 -2.87
N ASN A 431 31.07 -0.06 -1.58
CA ASN A 431 32.07 0.53 -0.69
C ASN A 431 32.96 -0.52 0.00
N TYR A 432 32.74 -1.81 -0.27
CA TYR A 432 33.51 -2.88 0.35
C TYR A 432 34.71 -3.24 -0.49
N LYS A 433 35.88 -3.28 0.15
CA LYS A 433 37.12 -3.79 -0.43
C LYS A 433 37.62 -4.93 0.45
N ILE A 434 37.66 -6.11 -0.15
CA ILE A 434 38.08 -7.37 0.50
C ILE A 434 39.43 -7.76 -0.06
N ASN A 435 40.42 -7.93 0.79
CA ASN A 435 41.73 -8.43 0.42
C ASN A 435 41.95 -9.78 1.10
N VAL A 436 42.35 -10.79 0.32
CA VAL A 436 42.72 -12.13 0.78
C VAL A 436 44.05 -12.55 0.16
N LYS A 437 44.83 -13.31 0.92
CA LYS A 437 46.11 -13.85 0.49
C LYS A 437 46.09 -15.38 0.59
N SER A 438 46.87 -16.04 -0.27
CA SER A 438 47.09 -17.49 -0.28
C SER A 438 48.57 -17.81 -0.25
N ASN A 439 48.95 -19.00 -0.65
CA ASN A 439 50.34 -19.43 -0.68
C ASN A 439 51.23 -18.58 -1.60
N ILE A 440 52.54 -18.72 -1.43
CA ILE A 440 53.53 -18.02 -2.25
C ILE A 440 53.47 -18.56 -3.70
N VAL A 441 53.53 -17.68 -4.65
CA VAL A 441 53.59 -17.97 -6.06
C VAL A 441 54.98 -18.53 -6.42
N GLU A 442 55.03 -19.68 -7.02
CA GLU A 442 56.25 -20.39 -7.39
C GLU A 442 56.54 -20.23 -8.90
N THR A 443 57.79 -20.50 -9.28
CA THR A 443 58.18 -20.58 -10.69
C THR A 443 57.73 -21.93 -11.27
N ALA A 444 57.12 -21.96 -12.45
CA ALA A 444 56.68 -23.17 -13.09
C ALA A 444 57.86 -24.02 -13.59
N SER A 445 57.82 -25.30 -13.29
CA SER A 445 58.85 -26.28 -13.77
C SER A 445 58.56 -26.79 -15.18
N SER A 446 57.28 -26.80 -15.63
CA SER A 446 56.89 -27.34 -16.94
C SER A 446 55.80 -26.56 -17.66
N TYR A 447 54.62 -26.38 -17.05
CA TYR A 447 53.45 -25.73 -17.67
C TYR A 447 53.06 -24.48 -16.90
N PRO A 448 53.44 -23.25 -17.37
CA PRO A 448 53.07 -22.01 -16.69
C PRO A 448 51.57 -21.78 -16.73
N LEU A 449 51.06 -21.18 -15.67
CA LEU A 449 49.65 -20.82 -15.57
C LEU A 449 49.40 -19.54 -16.38
N THR A 450 48.36 -19.57 -17.22
CA THR A 450 47.97 -18.44 -18.07
C THR A 450 46.92 -17.55 -17.40
N LYS A 451 46.86 -16.28 -17.79
CA LYS A 451 45.80 -15.32 -17.35
C LYS A 451 44.40 -15.90 -17.55
N GLU A 452 44.19 -16.55 -18.70
CA GLU A 452 42.88 -17.15 -19.01
C GLU A 452 42.51 -18.29 -18.05
N LYS A 453 43.47 -19.16 -17.71
CA LYS A 453 43.25 -20.25 -16.74
C LYS A 453 42.93 -19.69 -15.35
N ILE A 454 43.61 -18.62 -14.91
CA ILE A 454 43.33 -17.94 -13.63
C ILE A 454 41.89 -17.37 -13.70
N TYR A 455 41.55 -16.61 -14.73
CA TYR A 455 40.23 -16.04 -14.92
C TYR A 455 39.14 -17.11 -14.84
N ASN A 456 39.30 -18.21 -15.57
CA ASN A 456 38.31 -19.30 -15.61
C ASN A 456 38.10 -19.97 -14.25
N GLN A 457 39.11 -20.00 -13.36
CA GLN A 457 38.94 -20.51 -12.00
C GLN A 457 38.25 -19.50 -11.08
N ILE A 458 38.61 -18.21 -11.18
CA ILE A 458 38.04 -17.15 -10.39
C ILE A 458 36.58 -16.86 -10.81
N ASN A 459 36.26 -17.00 -12.11
CA ASN A 459 34.90 -16.74 -12.62
C ASN A 459 33.88 -17.87 -12.32
N LYS A 460 34.25 -18.91 -11.55
CA LYS A 460 33.31 -19.93 -11.07
C LYS A 460 32.42 -19.37 -9.97
N LEU A 461 31.48 -18.48 -10.32
CA LEU A 461 30.59 -17.75 -9.41
C LEU A 461 29.12 -18.19 -9.53
N ASN A 462 28.84 -19.36 -10.13
CA ASN A 462 27.47 -19.78 -10.45
C ASN A 462 26.53 -19.82 -9.22
N ASP A 463 27.04 -20.26 -8.07
CA ASP A 463 26.28 -20.42 -6.83
C ASP A 463 26.28 -19.16 -5.94
N THR A 464 26.70 -18.01 -6.50
CA THR A 464 26.80 -16.75 -5.77
C THR A 464 25.94 -15.66 -6.41
N PRO A 465 25.56 -14.62 -5.64
CA PRO A 465 24.81 -13.48 -6.18
C PRO A 465 25.71 -12.49 -6.96
N PHE A 466 26.87 -12.92 -7.46
CA PHE A 466 27.86 -12.03 -8.08
C PHE A 466 28.27 -12.51 -9.48
N TYR A 467 28.70 -11.54 -10.30
CA TYR A 467 29.45 -11.79 -11.56
C TYR A 467 30.62 -10.82 -11.65
N ILE A 468 31.68 -11.21 -12.36
CA ILE A 468 32.84 -10.35 -12.57
C ILE A 468 32.53 -9.31 -13.63
N ASN A 469 32.56 -8.03 -13.25
CA ASN A 469 32.40 -6.89 -14.15
C ASN A 469 33.77 -6.48 -14.73
N ASN A 470 34.77 -6.24 -13.85
CA ASN A 470 36.14 -5.94 -14.23
C ASN A 470 37.08 -6.98 -13.62
N PHE A 471 38.00 -7.47 -14.44
CA PHE A 471 39.05 -8.38 -14.01
C PHE A 471 40.42 -7.83 -14.40
N ASP A 472 41.21 -7.50 -13.41
CA ASP A 472 42.59 -7.04 -13.56
C ASP A 472 43.57 -8.04 -12.96
N ILE A 473 44.69 -8.31 -13.64
CA ILE A 473 45.70 -9.23 -13.16
C ILE A 473 47.10 -8.68 -13.41
N GLU A 474 47.88 -8.56 -12.33
CA GLU A 474 49.32 -8.28 -12.31
C GLU A 474 50.04 -9.60 -12.01
N MET A 475 50.81 -10.13 -12.96
CA MET A 475 51.47 -11.41 -12.79
C MET A 475 52.82 -11.46 -13.55
N ASP A 476 53.76 -12.17 -12.97
CA ASP A 476 55.03 -12.51 -13.64
C ASP A 476 54.85 -13.57 -14.70
N ASP A 477 55.79 -13.67 -15.64
CA ASP A 477 55.85 -14.76 -16.58
C ASP A 477 56.31 -16.05 -15.87
N ASN A 478 55.91 -17.21 -16.45
CA ASN A 478 56.36 -18.52 -15.99
C ASN A 478 56.01 -18.87 -14.53
N ILE A 479 54.81 -18.46 -14.06
CA ILE A 479 54.33 -18.75 -12.70
C ILE A 479 53.63 -20.12 -12.60
N TYR A 480 53.74 -20.70 -11.38
CA TYR A 480 52.94 -21.85 -10.95
C TYR A 480 52.09 -21.50 -9.73
N ILE A 481 50.82 -21.83 -9.81
CA ILE A 481 49.87 -21.73 -8.70
C ILE A 481 48.99 -22.98 -8.71
N ASN A 482 48.81 -23.58 -7.53
CA ASN A 482 47.91 -24.72 -7.42
C ASN A 482 46.44 -24.24 -7.63
N ILE A 483 45.72 -24.96 -8.48
CA ILE A 483 44.28 -24.63 -8.76
C ILE A 483 43.44 -24.66 -7.47
N LYS A 484 43.82 -25.50 -6.49
CA LYS A 484 43.16 -25.53 -5.17
C LYS A 484 43.29 -24.15 -4.47
N ASP A 485 44.46 -23.53 -4.52
CA ASP A 485 44.72 -22.24 -3.87
C ASP A 485 43.92 -21.10 -4.52
N LEU A 486 43.79 -21.09 -5.85
CA LEU A 486 42.91 -20.17 -6.57
C LEU A 486 41.43 -20.30 -6.15
N ASN A 487 40.96 -21.55 -6.06
CA ASN A 487 39.59 -21.83 -5.66
C ASN A 487 39.32 -21.45 -4.19
N GLU A 488 40.29 -21.68 -3.31
CA GLU A 488 40.21 -21.30 -1.90
C GLU A 488 40.25 -19.79 -1.72
N LEU A 489 41.17 -19.10 -2.43
CA LEU A 489 41.27 -17.65 -2.45
C LEU A 489 39.95 -16.98 -2.86
N ARG A 490 39.33 -17.47 -3.95
CA ARG A 490 38.01 -17.02 -4.40
C ARG A 490 36.94 -17.23 -3.32
N ARG A 491 36.83 -18.43 -2.75
CA ARG A 491 35.83 -18.74 -1.72
C ARG A 491 36.02 -17.86 -0.49
N ASN A 492 37.24 -17.69 -0.02
CA ASN A 492 37.57 -16.86 1.14
C ASN A 492 37.21 -15.39 0.90
N ALA A 493 37.44 -14.86 -0.29
CA ALA A 493 37.06 -13.49 -0.65
C ALA A 493 35.54 -13.30 -0.62
N LEU A 494 34.79 -14.22 -1.22
CA LEU A 494 33.32 -14.17 -1.26
C LEU A 494 32.70 -14.34 0.13
N THR A 495 33.19 -15.31 0.93
CA THR A 495 32.70 -15.51 2.30
C THR A 495 32.94 -14.26 3.16
N LYS A 496 34.11 -13.62 3.04
CA LYS A 496 34.40 -12.37 3.75
C LYS A 496 33.48 -11.21 3.28
N LEU A 497 33.18 -11.15 1.98
CA LEU A 497 32.23 -10.16 1.46
C LEU A 497 30.85 -10.42 2.01
N GLU A 498 30.34 -11.64 1.90
CA GLU A 498 29.01 -12.01 2.42
C GLU A 498 28.87 -11.74 3.92
N SER A 499 29.90 -12.07 4.71
CA SER A 499 29.92 -11.80 6.15
C SER A 499 29.83 -10.29 6.45
N LYS A 500 30.42 -9.44 5.60
CA LYS A 500 30.31 -7.97 5.74
C LYS A 500 28.94 -7.46 5.34
N LEU A 501 28.33 -8.02 4.28
CA LEU A 501 27.00 -7.65 3.81
C LEU A 501 25.89 -8.06 4.80
N LEU A 502 26.11 -9.16 5.51
CA LEU A 502 25.19 -9.68 6.52
C LEU A 502 25.52 -9.23 7.95
N LEU A 503 26.52 -8.33 8.11
CA LEU A 503 26.91 -7.88 9.42
C LEU A 503 25.74 -7.21 10.14
N ASN A 504 25.37 -7.78 11.26
CA ASN A 504 24.35 -7.24 12.15
C ASN A 504 25.00 -6.84 13.49
N ASN A 505 25.11 -5.54 13.72
CA ASN A 505 25.64 -4.98 14.96
C ASN A 505 24.56 -4.55 15.95
N ARG A 506 23.27 -4.80 15.62
CA ARG A 506 22.17 -4.38 16.46
C ARG A 506 22.10 -5.22 17.73
N LYS A 507 21.89 -4.53 18.83
CA LYS A 507 21.72 -5.11 20.15
C LYS A 507 20.39 -4.67 20.74
N GLU A 508 19.92 -5.37 21.73
CA GLU A 508 18.77 -4.95 22.52
C GLU A 508 19.01 -3.54 23.06
N LYS A 509 18.00 -2.69 22.94
CA LYS A 509 18.05 -1.30 23.43
C LYS A 509 17.23 -1.18 24.71
N GLU A 510 17.74 -0.40 25.64
CA GLU A 510 16.91 0.11 26.75
C GLU A 510 15.89 1.08 26.14
N LEU A 511 14.63 0.86 26.48
CA LEU A 511 13.54 1.73 26.02
C LEU A 511 13.52 3.00 26.85
N LYS A 512 13.27 4.13 26.19
CA LYS A 512 13.07 5.41 26.87
C LYS A 512 11.79 5.36 27.70
N GLU A 513 11.89 5.79 28.93
CA GLU A 513 10.72 6.05 29.76
C GLU A 513 9.91 7.21 29.18
N LEU A 514 8.59 7.07 29.19
CA LEU A 514 7.68 8.12 28.75
C LEU A 514 7.61 9.20 29.85
N GLU A 515 7.76 10.46 29.42
CA GLU A 515 7.67 11.61 30.31
C GLU A 515 6.24 11.76 30.85
N ASN A 516 6.08 12.17 32.08
CA ASN A 516 4.76 12.47 32.62
C ASN A 516 4.19 13.73 31.97
N ILE A 517 2.98 13.61 31.40
CA ILE A 517 2.22 14.73 30.82
C ILE A 517 1.02 14.97 31.72
N ASN A 518 0.94 16.17 32.30
CA ASN A 518 -0.18 16.58 33.15
C ASN A 518 -1.43 16.74 32.28
N THR A 519 -2.21 15.68 32.15
CA THR A 519 -3.56 15.75 31.59
C THR A 519 -4.57 15.81 32.71
N SER A 520 -5.66 16.50 32.52
CA SER A 520 -6.76 16.53 33.47
C SER A 520 -8.08 16.33 32.75
N LYS A 521 -8.92 15.50 33.32
CA LYS A 521 -10.30 15.35 32.85
C LYS A 521 -11.02 16.68 33.03
N GLU A 522 -11.57 17.25 31.95
CA GLU A 522 -12.46 18.40 32.00
C GLU A 522 -13.81 18.01 32.62
N GLU A 523 -14.57 18.97 33.10
CA GLU A 523 -15.96 18.76 33.51
C GLU A 523 -16.79 18.27 32.34
N LEU A 524 -17.69 17.32 32.61
CA LEU A 524 -18.49 16.66 31.57
C LEU A 524 -19.45 17.65 30.93
N LYS A 525 -19.40 17.78 29.60
CA LYS A 525 -20.25 18.66 28.81
C LYS A 525 -20.83 17.98 27.56
N LEU A 526 -21.87 18.56 26.98
CA LEU A 526 -22.41 18.18 25.69
C LEU A 526 -21.68 18.95 24.58
N THR A 527 -21.35 18.27 23.52
CA THR A 527 -20.79 18.83 22.29
C THR A 527 -21.63 18.39 21.11
N PHE A 528 -21.68 19.22 20.07
CA PHE A 528 -22.56 18.99 18.94
C PHE A 528 -21.79 19.13 17.62
N LYS A 529 -22.11 18.28 16.64
CA LYS A 529 -21.68 18.48 15.27
C LYS A 529 -22.90 18.60 14.38
N VAL A 530 -23.01 19.71 13.65
CA VAL A 530 -24.19 20.04 12.86
C VAL A 530 -23.82 20.47 11.44
N HIS A 531 -24.76 20.26 10.51
CA HIS A 531 -24.56 20.50 9.07
C HIS A 531 -25.35 21.68 8.54
N THR A 532 -26.39 22.18 9.26
CA THR A 532 -27.23 23.30 8.83
C THR A 532 -27.11 24.50 9.78
N LEU A 533 -27.30 25.70 9.23
CA LEU A 533 -27.29 26.91 10.01
C LEU A 533 -28.49 26.95 10.99
N GLU A 534 -29.61 26.35 10.61
CA GLU A 534 -30.79 26.23 11.46
C GLU A 534 -30.50 25.43 12.71
N GLN A 535 -29.90 24.25 12.59
CA GLN A 535 -29.47 23.42 13.71
C GLN A 535 -28.46 24.16 14.60
N TYR A 536 -27.48 24.85 13.99
CA TYR A 536 -26.49 25.64 14.71
C TYR A 536 -27.15 26.74 15.55
N ASN A 537 -28.02 27.58 14.95
CA ASN A 537 -28.70 28.66 15.62
C ASN A 537 -29.64 28.16 16.75
N TYR A 538 -30.28 27.02 16.51
CA TYR A 538 -31.14 26.39 17.52
C TYR A 538 -30.33 25.99 18.76
N LEU A 539 -29.22 25.31 18.60
CA LEU A 539 -28.35 24.88 19.70
C LEU A 539 -27.77 26.10 20.45
N LYS A 540 -27.38 27.14 19.71
CA LYS A 540 -26.95 28.41 20.33
C LYS A 540 -28.08 29.07 21.17
N SER A 541 -29.32 29.01 20.70
CA SER A 541 -30.46 29.53 21.46
C SER A 541 -30.76 28.76 22.77
N LEU A 542 -30.32 27.46 22.81
CA LEU A 542 -30.39 26.64 24.02
C LEU A 542 -29.19 26.84 24.96
N GLY A 543 -28.24 27.74 24.63
CA GLY A 543 -27.07 28.05 25.45
C GLY A 543 -25.85 27.18 25.23
N TYR A 544 -25.85 26.27 24.23
CA TYR A 544 -24.69 25.43 23.92
C TYR A 544 -23.65 26.22 23.13
N ASN A 545 -22.36 26.05 23.48
CA ASN A 545 -21.24 26.76 22.85
C ASN A 545 -20.27 25.83 22.11
N ASP A 546 -20.10 24.60 22.53
CA ASP A 546 -19.19 23.63 21.89
C ASP A 546 -19.88 22.95 20.68
N ILE A 547 -20.01 23.70 19.56
CA ILE A 547 -20.70 23.25 18.34
C ILE A 547 -19.72 23.23 17.18
N TYR A 548 -19.49 22.04 16.60
CA TYR A 548 -18.71 21.83 15.39
C TYR A 548 -19.62 22.05 14.18
N PHE A 549 -19.46 23.17 13.50
CA PHE A 549 -20.31 23.55 12.37
C PHE A 549 -19.59 23.27 11.03
N THR A 550 -20.16 22.41 10.19
CA THR A 550 -19.50 21.91 8.98
C THR A 550 -19.75 22.75 7.72
N HIS A 551 -20.69 23.69 7.75
CA HIS A 551 -21.19 24.40 6.56
C HIS A 551 -20.17 25.36 5.91
N ASN A 552 -19.23 25.92 6.66
CA ASN A 552 -18.28 26.93 6.19
C ASN A 552 -16.88 26.39 5.86
N SER A 553 -16.66 25.06 5.94
CA SER A 553 -15.36 24.53 5.65
C SER A 553 -15.07 24.53 4.14
N THR A 554 -14.12 25.35 3.71
CA THR A 554 -13.62 25.42 2.34
C THR A 554 -12.44 24.48 2.10
N GLU A 555 -12.03 23.71 3.09
CA GLU A 555 -10.81 22.91 3.09
C GLU A 555 -11.06 21.43 2.82
N LYS A 556 -10.00 20.69 2.45
CA LYS A 556 -9.93 19.30 1.99
C LYS A 556 -10.49 18.27 2.97
N VAL A 557 -10.45 17.00 2.58
CA VAL A 557 -10.70 15.82 3.42
C VAL A 557 -10.19 16.04 4.84
N ASN A 558 -11.02 15.76 5.82
CA ASN A 558 -10.65 15.90 7.23
C ASN A 558 -10.36 17.34 7.67
N ASN A 559 -11.23 18.25 7.33
CA ASN A 559 -11.08 19.64 7.73
C ASN A 559 -11.13 19.82 9.25
N SER A 560 -10.31 20.74 9.70
CA SER A 560 -10.40 21.30 11.04
C SER A 560 -11.43 22.40 11.05
N TYR A 561 -12.27 22.44 12.08
CA TYR A 561 -13.27 23.47 12.27
C TYR A 561 -12.79 24.44 13.33
N ASN A 562 -12.79 25.74 13.01
CA ASN A 562 -12.72 26.76 14.03
C ASN A 562 -14.08 26.82 14.74
N LEU A 563 -14.05 26.68 16.04
CA LEU A 563 -15.14 27.11 16.91
C LEU A 563 -15.06 28.64 17.09
N ASP A 564 -16.08 29.25 17.64
CA ASP A 564 -16.06 30.67 18.08
C ASP A 564 -15.06 30.92 19.23
N SER A 565 -14.21 29.98 19.51
CA SER A 565 -13.13 29.95 20.51
C SER A 565 -11.79 29.65 19.84
N ASP A 566 -10.69 29.75 20.54
CA ASP A 566 -9.35 29.35 20.06
C ASP A 566 -9.20 27.84 19.86
N LEU A 567 -10.24 27.04 20.11
CA LEU A 567 -10.29 25.61 19.93
C LEU A 567 -10.40 25.21 18.44
N VAL A 568 -9.64 24.24 18.03
CA VAL A 568 -9.67 23.71 16.65
C VAL A 568 -9.90 22.20 16.66
N LEU A 569 -10.94 21.73 15.94
CA LEU A 569 -11.17 20.30 15.75
C LEU A 569 -10.25 19.77 14.65
N ILE A 570 -9.29 18.94 15.01
CA ILE A 570 -8.27 18.38 14.14
C ILE A 570 -8.76 17.06 13.53
N LYS A 571 -8.81 17.01 12.22
CA LYS A 571 -9.27 15.85 11.45
C LYS A 571 -8.19 15.16 10.59
N ASN A 572 -7.00 15.75 10.48
CA ASN A 572 -5.85 15.16 9.78
C ASN A 572 -4.52 15.63 10.39
N TYR A 573 -3.44 14.94 10.07
CA TYR A 573 -2.10 15.26 10.59
C TYR A 573 -1.53 16.58 10.08
N GLY A 574 -1.86 17.01 8.86
CA GLY A 574 -1.45 18.33 8.34
C GLY A 574 -2.01 19.49 9.16
N SER A 575 -3.20 19.30 9.73
CA SER A 575 -3.80 20.29 10.62
C SER A 575 -3.07 20.41 11.95
N LEU A 576 -2.40 19.37 12.45
CA LEU A 576 -1.53 19.48 13.64
C LEU A 576 -0.37 20.46 13.38
N PHE A 577 0.20 20.42 12.18
CA PHE A 577 1.22 21.38 11.78
C PHE A 577 0.66 22.80 11.63
N LYS A 578 -0.44 22.95 10.92
CA LYS A 578 -1.06 24.23 10.60
C LYS A 578 -1.53 25.00 11.84
N TYR A 579 -2.04 24.31 12.84
CA TYR A 579 -2.63 24.90 14.05
C TYR A 579 -1.77 24.70 15.30
N LYS A 580 -0.46 24.48 15.11
CA LYS A 580 0.50 24.35 16.21
C LYS A 580 0.43 25.57 17.15
N GLY A 581 0.34 25.32 18.45
CA GLY A 581 0.22 26.36 19.49
C GLY A 581 -1.21 26.81 19.80
N LYS A 582 -2.23 26.26 19.12
CA LYS A 582 -3.64 26.43 19.50
C LYS A 582 -4.12 25.30 20.40
N ASP A 583 -5.26 25.46 21.03
CA ASP A 583 -5.93 24.41 21.77
C ASP A 583 -6.60 23.42 20.80
N LEU A 584 -6.14 22.17 20.81
CA LEU A 584 -6.52 21.17 19.82
C LEU A 584 -7.53 20.18 20.39
N ILE A 585 -8.60 19.92 19.65
CA ILE A 585 -9.48 18.78 19.86
C ILE A 585 -9.24 17.77 18.74
N ILE A 586 -8.88 16.55 19.10
CA ILE A 586 -8.60 15.49 18.13
C ILE A 586 -9.88 14.78 17.76
N ASP A 587 -10.21 14.75 16.46
CA ASP A 587 -11.38 14.01 15.95
C ASP A 587 -11.09 12.52 15.72
N TYR A 588 -12.13 11.72 15.71
CA TYR A 588 -12.05 10.25 15.49
C TYR A 588 -11.39 9.86 14.15
N SER A 589 -11.31 10.76 13.18
CA SER A 589 -10.63 10.54 11.89
C SER A 589 -9.10 10.36 12.01
N LEU A 590 -8.47 10.78 13.13
CA LEU A 590 -7.08 10.45 13.42
C LEU A 590 -6.90 9.01 13.93
N ASN A 591 -8.00 8.27 14.08
CA ASN A 591 -7.98 6.83 14.39
C ASN A 591 -7.23 6.48 15.68
N VAL A 592 -7.51 7.18 16.77
CA VAL A 592 -6.92 6.88 18.08
C VAL A 592 -7.52 5.59 18.63
N PHE A 593 -6.68 4.55 18.78
CA PHE A 593 -7.07 3.20 19.18
C PHE A 593 -6.44 2.74 20.50
N ASN A 594 -5.41 3.44 21.00
CA ASN A 594 -4.64 3.02 22.16
C ASN A 594 -4.13 4.22 22.97
N HIS A 595 -3.78 3.96 24.24
CA HIS A 595 -3.29 4.97 25.18
C HIS A 595 -1.97 5.60 24.73
N LEU A 596 -1.14 4.85 23.99
CA LEU A 596 0.13 5.36 23.48
C LEU A 596 -0.10 6.44 22.41
N SER A 597 -1.07 6.25 21.51
CA SER A 597 -1.48 7.29 20.55
C SER A 597 -2.04 8.52 21.26
N MET A 598 -2.81 8.33 22.34
CA MET A 598 -3.32 9.44 23.17
C MET A 598 -2.16 10.22 23.81
N TYR A 599 -1.20 9.53 24.40
CA TYR A 599 -0.03 10.15 25.02
C TYR A 599 0.69 11.10 24.06
N TYR A 600 1.03 10.63 22.86
CA TYR A 600 1.74 11.45 21.90
C TYR A 600 0.89 12.62 21.37
N LEU A 601 -0.44 12.47 21.26
CA LEU A 601 -1.31 13.56 20.86
C LEU A 601 -1.46 14.62 21.97
N TYR A 602 -1.48 14.23 23.25
CA TYR A 602 -1.41 15.18 24.36
C TYR A 602 -0.07 15.92 24.38
N LYS A 603 1.03 15.27 24.04
CA LYS A 603 2.34 15.90 23.87
C LYS A 603 2.34 16.94 22.72
N GLU A 604 1.46 16.79 21.73
CA GLU A 604 1.21 17.78 20.66
C GLU A 604 0.30 18.94 21.09
N GLY A 605 -0.23 18.94 22.30
CA GLY A 605 -1.11 19.98 22.81
C GLY A 605 -2.62 19.69 22.68
N ALA A 606 -2.98 18.40 22.45
CA ALA A 606 -4.39 18.04 22.49
C ALA A 606 -5.00 18.34 23.87
N LYS A 607 -6.16 18.99 23.88
CA LYS A 607 -6.96 19.21 25.10
C LYS A 607 -7.98 18.11 25.31
N ARG A 608 -8.53 17.59 24.23
CA ARG A 608 -9.53 16.53 24.24
C ARG A 608 -9.37 15.62 23.02
N ILE A 609 -9.59 14.34 23.21
CA ILE A 609 -9.45 13.32 22.14
C ILE A 609 -10.76 12.57 21.98
N THR A 610 -11.23 12.47 20.73
CA THR A 610 -12.33 11.58 20.32
C THR A 610 -11.71 10.30 19.76
N PRO A 611 -11.74 9.17 20.48
CA PRO A 611 -11.23 7.90 19.98
C PRO A 611 -11.99 7.40 18.75
N SER A 612 -11.41 6.43 18.04
CA SER A 612 -12.02 5.86 16.83
C SER A 612 -13.42 5.30 17.07
N LEU A 613 -14.32 5.53 16.12
CA LEU A 613 -15.69 4.98 16.15
C LEU A 613 -15.75 3.45 16.00
N GLU A 614 -14.64 2.81 15.64
CA GLU A 614 -14.52 1.35 15.59
C GLU A 614 -14.39 0.70 16.99
N LEU A 615 -14.10 1.49 18.03
CA LEU A 615 -14.03 1.00 19.39
C LEU A 615 -15.43 0.75 19.98
N SER A 616 -15.59 -0.38 20.65
CA SER A 616 -16.76 -0.64 21.48
C SER A 616 -16.73 0.22 22.74
N THR A 617 -17.87 0.32 23.42
CA THR A 617 -17.98 1.05 24.70
C THR A 617 -17.04 0.51 25.77
N LEU A 618 -16.82 -0.81 25.81
CA LEU A 618 -15.88 -1.43 26.75
C LEU A 618 -14.42 -1.07 26.41
N GLU A 619 -14.04 -1.13 25.13
CA GLU A 619 -12.69 -0.75 24.67
C GLU A 619 -12.43 0.75 24.95
N TYR A 620 -13.43 1.62 24.81
CA TYR A 620 -13.32 3.02 25.17
C TYR A 620 -13.02 3.20 26.67
N ILE A 621 -13.73 2.48 27.55
CA ILE A 621 -13.50 2.51 29.01
C ILE A 621 -12.10 1.96 29.34
N ASN A 622 -11.70 0.89 28.70
CA ASN A 622 -10.37 0.29 28.91
C ASN A 622 -9.26 1.25 28.47
N LEU A 623 -9.44 1.93 27.35
CA LEU A 623 -8.51 2.94 26.85
C LEU A 623 -8.28 4.05 27.88
N TYR A 624 -9.35 4.58 28.50
CA TYR A 624 -9.25 5.56 29.59
C TYR A 624 -8.46 5.01 30.78
N LYS A 625 -8.83 3.81 31.27
CA LYS A 625 -8.22 3.19 32.45
C LYS A 625 -6.75 2.84 32.23
N ASN A 626 -6.40 2.38 31.04
CA ASN A 626 -5.01 2.02 30.73
C ASN A 626 -4.13 3.26 30.64
N TYR A 627 -4.66 4.37 30.07
CA TYR A 627 -3.96 5.65 30.12
C TYR A 627 -3.72 6.13 31.54
N GLU A 628 -4.76 6.12 32.38
CA GLU A 628 -4.68 6.56 33.78
C GLU A 628 -3.70 5.68 34.58
N LYS A 629 -3.71 4.38 34.35
CA LYS A 629 -2.79 3.41 34.98
C LYS A 629 -1.33 3.65 34.57
N GLU A 630 -1.08 3.92 33.29
CA GLU A 630 0.29 4.07 32.74
C GLU A 630 0.90 5.42 33.17
N PHE A 631 0.12 6.49 33.13
CA PHE A 631 0.62 7.86 33.29
C PHE A 631 0.24 8.52 34.61
N ASN A 632 -0.58 7.92 35.44
CA ASN A 632 -1.12 8.48 36.71
C ASN A 632 -1.90 9.81 36.53
N TYR A 633 -2.44 10.09 35.34
CA TYR A 633 -3.24 11.25 35.02
C TYR A 633 -4.50 10.84 34.25
N SER A 634 -5.60 11.51 34.52
CA SER A 634 -6.86 11.23 33.82
C SER A 634 -6.89 11.90 32.45
N PRO A 635 -7.19 11.15 31.36
CA PRO A 635 -7.30 11.74 30.03
C PRO A 635 -8.62 12.48 29.84
N SER A 636 -8.64 13.50 28.98
CA SER A 636 -9.85 14.19 28.54
C SER A 636 -10.36 13.56 27.25
N LEU A 637 -11.39 12.73 27.34
CA LEU A 637 -11.96 12.00 26.21
C LEU A 637 -13.36 12.52 25.83
N GLU A 638 -13.67 12.45 24.54
CA GLU A 638 -14.97 12.72 23.98
C GLU A 638 -15.59 11.46 23.39
N PHE A 639 -16.81 11.12 23.85
CA PHE A 639 -17.57 9.97 23.38
C PHE A 639 -18.65 10.39 22.40
N VAL A 640 -18.71 9.76 21.22
CA VAL A 640 -19.76 10.00 20.23
C VAL A 640 -20.94 9.09 20.55
N ALA A 641 -22.00 9.68 21.14
CA ALA A 641 -23.18 8.95 21.58
C ALA A 641 -24.27 8.83 20.51
N TYR A 642 -24.33 9.79 19.59
CA TYR A 642 -25.33 9.81 18.51
C TYR A 642 -24.67 10.31 17.22
N THR A 643 -24.71 9.52 16.15
CA THR A 643 -24.13 9.89 14.85
C THR A 643 -24.67 9.03 13.71
N ARG A 644 -24.82 9.60 12.54
CA ARG A 644 -24.90 8.83 11.27
C ARG A 644 -23.49 8.69 10.73
N GLN A 645 -22.84 7.57 11.06
CA GLN A 645 -21.41 7.38 10.76
C GLN A 645 -21.08 7.62 9.29
N GLU A 646 -20.01 8.38 9.05
CA GLU A 646 -19.36 8.47 7.75
C GLU A 646 -18.52 7.20 7.52
N LEU A 647 -18.99 6.33 6.63
CA LEU A 647 -18.38 5.01 6.35
C LEU A 647 -17.25 5.09 5.34
N MET A 648 -17.28 6.12 4.48
CA MET A 648 -16.29 6.31 3.44
C MET A 648 -16.24 7.77 2.99
N ILE A 649 -15.03 8.27 2.79
CA ILE A 649 -14.78 9.52 2.09
C ILE A 649 -13.94 9.24 0.85
N SER A 650 -14.32 9.74 -0.32
CA SER A 650 -13.72 9.39 -1.59
C SER A 650 -13.62 10.58 -2.54
N LYS A 651 -12.49 10.70 -3.21
CA LYS A 651 -12.32 11.60 -4.35
C LYS A 651 -13.04 11.07 -5.61
N PHE A 652 -13.31 9.76 -5.67
CA PHE A 652 -14.13 9.14 -6.70
C PHE A 652 -15.61 9.34 -6.39
N CYS A 653 -16.40 9.71 -7.40
CA CYS A 653 -17.83 9.97 -7.27
C CYS A 653 -18.63 9.16 -8.29
N PRO A 654 -19.47 8.19 -7.87
CA PRO A 654 -20.31 7.41 -8.79
C PRO A 654 -21.40 8.25 -9.47
N LEU A 655 -21.80 9.40 -8.89
CA LEU A 655 -22.72 10.35 -9.52
C LEU A 655 -22.16 10.91 -10.84
N ASN A 656 -20.84 11.15 -10.89
CA ASN A 656 -20.16 11.57 -12.13
C ASN A 656 -20.25 10.49 -13.22
N CYS A 657 -20.09 9.22 -12.85
CA CYS A 657 -20.17 8.11 -13.80
C CYS A 657 -21.54 7.98 -14.47
N LEU A 658 -22.62 8.37 -13.77
CA LEU A 658 -24.01 8.29 -14.23
C LEU A 658 -24.60 9.65 -14.65
N GLY A 659 -23.74 10.62 -14.97
CA GLY A 659 -24.16 11.90 -15.54
C GLY A 659 -24.89 12.85 -14.59
N GLN A 660 -24.72 12.70 -13.27
CA GLN A 660 -25.34 13.54 -12.25
C GLN A 660 -24.40 14.66 -11.75
N CYS A 661 -23.22 14.81 -12.35
CA CYS A 661 -22.28 15.89 -12.00
C CYS A 661 -22.89 17.27 -12.19
N GLY A 662 -22.73 18.17 -11.22
CA GLY A 662 -23.34 19.50 -11.17
C GLY A 662 -24.80 19.53 -10.69
N LYS A 663 -25.44 18.38 -10.47
CA LYS A 663 -26.80 18.26 -9.93
C LYS A 663 -26.85 17.63 -8.55
N CYS A 664 -25.71 17.20 -8.02
CA CYS A 664 -25.60 16.43 -6.80
C CYS A 664 -26.05 17.18 -5.53
N HIS A 665 -26.02 18.53 -5.56
CA HIS A 665 -26.50 19.38 -4.45
C HIS A 665 -28.01 19.68 -4.53
N LEU A 666 -28.69 19.30 -5.63
CA LEU A 666 -30.12 19.53 -5.84
C LEU A 666 -31.00 18.33 -5.42
N ASN A 667 -30.42 17.19 -5.19
CA ASN A 667 -31.12 15.95 -4.94
C ASN A 667 -30.42 15.10 -3.88
N GLU A 668 -31.20 14.27 -3.22
CA GLU A 668 -30.70 13.22 -2.33
C GLU A 668 -30.42 11.93 -3.10
N TYR A 669 -29.33 11.26 -2.78
CA TYR A 669 -28.92 10.02 -3.46
C TYR A 669 -28.59 8.93 -2.46
N GLU A 670 -28.80 7.67 -2.91
CA GLU A 670 -28.44 6.46 -2.15
C GLU A 670 -27.76 5.44 -3.05
N LEU A 671 -26.76 4.77 -2.50
CA LEU A 671 -26.18 3.55 -3.08
C LEU A 671 -26.84 2.35 -2.41
N LYS A 672 -27.58 1.55 -3.17
CA LYS A 672 -28.30 0.38 -2.70
C LYS A 672 -27.61 -0.90 -3.17
N ASP A 673 -27.26 -1.80 -2.25
CA ASP A 673 -26.96 -3.20 -2.53
C ASP A 673 -28.23 -4.07 -2.35
N ASP A 674 -28.09 -5.40 -2.29
CA ASP A 674 -29.25 -6.31 -2.18
C ASP A 674 -30.03 -6.13 -0.88
N TYR A 675 -29.40 -5.62 0.17
CA TYR A 675 -29.95 -5.60 1.54
C TYR A 675 -30.06 -4.20 2.14
N THR A 676 -29.15 -3.28 1.74
CA THR A 676 -28.93 -2.02 2.45
C THR A 676 -28.90 -0.86 1.47
N SER A 677 -29.38 0.29 1.89
CA SER A 677 -29.34 1.56 1.13
C SER A 677 -28.54 2.59 1.91
N PHE A 678 -27.41 2.99 1.38
CA PHE A 678 -26.46 3.92 1.99
C PHE A 678 -26.65 5.32 1.42
N PRO A 679 -27.03 6.33 2.24
CA PRO A 679 -27.06 7.71 1.78
C PRO A 679 -25.67 8.18 1.32
N ILE A 680 -25.63 8.96 0.24
CA ILE A 680 -24.43 9.62 -0.23
C ILE A 680 -24.68 11.11 -0.44
N TYR A 681 -23.67 11.91 -0.13
CA TYR A 681 -23.64 13.32 -0.51
C TYR A 681 -22.26 13.69 -1.03
N THR A 682 -22.18 14.86 -1.66
CA THR A 682 -20.91 15.42 -2.12
C THR A 682 -20.69 16.78 -1.48
N ASP A 683 -19.47 17.03 -1.05
CA ASP A 683 -19.07 18.33 -0.53
C ASP A 683 -18.73 19.34 -1.63
N LYS A 684 -18.40 20.57 -1.25
CA LYS A 684 -18.02 21.66 -2.20
C LYS A 684 -16.77 21.35 -3.03
N LYS A 685 -16.00 20.32 -2.66
CA LYS A 685 -14.80 19.84 -3.37
C LYS A 685 -15.05 18.60 -4.21
N CYS A 686 -16.31 18.25 -4.40
CA CYS A 686 -16.71 17.05 -5.12
C CYS A 686 -16.17 15.75 -4.50
N GLN A 687 -15.94 15.72 -3.17
CA GLN A 687 -15.66 14.48 -2.46
C GLN A 687 -16.99 13.80 -2.11
N MET A 688 -17.07 12.52 -2.38
CA MET A 688 -18.24 11.71 -2.05
C MET A 688 -18.10 11.17 -0.64
N HIS A 689 -19.14 11.37 0.15
CA HIS A 689 -19.31 10.83 1.49
C HIS A 689 -20.39 9.78 1.50
N LEU A 690 -20.05 8.56 1.93
CA LEU A 690 -20.98 7.46 2.12
C LEU A 690 -21.33 7.36 3.59
N LEU A 691 -22.62 7.47 3.92
CA LEU A 691 -23.11 7.42 5.28
C LEU A 691 -23.71 6.05 5.61
N ALA A 692 -23.77 5.73 6.89
CA ALA A 692 -24.50 4.57 7.40
C ALA A 692 -26.00 4.66 7.07
N ASP A 693 -26.61 3.53 6.77
CA ASP A 693 -28.07 3.44 6.51
C ASP A 693 -28.89 3.82 7.74
N LYS A 694 -28.35 3.55 8.94
CA LYS A 694 -28.98 3.86 10.23
C LYS A 694 -28.10 4.73 11.08
N VAL A 695 -28.72 5.50 11.93
CA VAL A 695 -28.04 6.24 12.98
C VAL A 695 -27.48 5.25 14.01
N THR A 696 -26.23 5.44 14.40
CA THR A 696 -25.63 4.79 15.55
C THR A 696 -26.03 5.56 16.81
N ASN A 697 -26.89 4.95 17.62
CA ASN A 697 -27.36 5.51 18.87
C ASN A 697 -26.80 4.71 20.05
N LYS A 698 -25.87 5.31 20.79
CA LYS A 698 -25.24 4.79 22.01
C LYS A 698 -25.63 5.59 23.24
N ILE A 699 -26.75 6.32 23.21
CA ILE A 699 -27.21 7.19 24.33
C ILE A 699 -27.37 6.38 25.62
N LYS A 700 -27.85 5.14 25.54
CA LYS A 700 -27.99 4.23 26.70
C LYS A 700 -26.66 3.85 27.36
N ASP A 701 -25.53 4.01 26.66
CA ASP A 701 -24.21 3.77 27.24
C ASP A 701 -23.67 4.94 28.03
N ILE A 702 -24.31 6.13 27.97
CA ILE A 702 -23.86 7.35 28.66
C ILE A 702 -23.71 7.11 30.15
N SER A 703 -24.65 6.43 30.80
CA SER A 703 -24.56 6.11 32.23
C SER A 703 -23.31 5.30 32.60
N LYS A 704 -22.77 4.49 31.66
CA LYS A 704 -21.55 3.70 31.87
C LYS A 704 -20.28 4.52 31.62
N ILE A 705 -20.32 5.47 30.66
CA ILE A 705 -19.12 6.17 30.19
C ILE A 705 -18.94 7.57 30.76
N LYS A 706 -19.95 8.18 31.41
CA LYS A 706 -19.89 9.54 31.91
C LYS A 706 -18.72 9.81 32.85
N ASN A 707 -18.33 8.81 33.65
CA ASN A 707 -17.18 8.92 34.53
C ASN A 707 -15.82 8.83 33.80
N TYR A 708 -15.81 8.40 32.53
CA TYR A 708 -14.62 8.22 31.68
C TYR A 708 -14.58 9.21 30.52
N SER A 709 -15.46 10.24 30.52
CA SER A 709 -15.56 11.20 29.44
C SER A 709 -15.54 12.63 29.99
N SER A 710 -15.00 13.56 29.24
CA SER A 710 -15.09 15.02 29.44
C SER A 710 -16.12 15.64 28.52
N ALA A 711 -16.53 14.94 27.46
CA ALA A 711 -17.58 15.39 26.57
C ALA A 711 -18.38 14.23 25.98
N ILE A 712 -19.66 14.48 25.75
CA ILE A 712 -20.58 13.60 24.99
C ILE A 712 -20.94 14.33 23.71
N ARG A 713 -20.56 13.77 22.55
CA ARG A 713 -20.85 14.35 21.24
C ARG A 713 -22.12 13.77 20.64
N LEU A 714 -22.98 14.70 20.16
CA LEU A 714 -24.16 14.38 19.34
C LEU A 714 -23.95 14.99 17.95
N GLU A 715 -24.01 14.16 16.93
CA GLU A 715 -23.83 14.58 15.53
C GLU A 715 -25.17 14.51 14.79
N PHE A 716 -25.69 15.65 14.38
CA PHE A 716 -26.94 15.81 13.65
C PHE A 716 -26.67 16.10 12.18
N TYR A 717 -27.26 15.30 11.31
CA TYR A 717 -27.09 15.43 9.86
C TYR A 717 -28.30 16.13 9.22
N ASN A 718 -29.46 15.51 9.31
CA ASN A 718 -30.72 16.01 8.76
C ASN A 718 -31.89 15.90 9.74
N GLU A 719 -31.58 15.74 11.04
CA GLU A 719 -32.57 15.71 12.09
C GLU A 719 -33.28 17.09 12.22
N SER A 720 -34.59 17.06 12.38
CA SER A 720 -35.41 18.23 12.66
C SER A 720 -35.12 18.81 14.07
N LEU A 721 -35.48 20.05 14.31
CA LEU A 721 -35.28 20.69 15.61
C LEU A 721 -36.05 19.97 16.75
N GLU A 722 -37.21 19.38 16.44
CA GLU A 722 -37.97 18.56 17.38
C GLU A 722 -37.28 17.26 17.75
N GLU A 723 -36.66 16.58 16.74
CA GLU A 723 -35.87 15.37 16.96
C GLU A 723 -34.62 15.69 17.78
N ILE A 724 -33.92 16.79 17.47
CA ILE A 724 -32.75 17.24 18.21
C ILE A 724 -33.13 17.47 19.68
N LYS A 725 -34.24 18.15 19.97
CA LYS A 725 -34.72 18.37 21.34
C LYS A 725 -34.96 17.06 22.08
N LYS A 726 -35.68 16.10 21.45
CA LYS A 726 -35.96 14.78 22.06
C LYS A 726 -34.67 14.02 22.39
N ILE A 727 -33.70 14.06 21.48
CA ILE A 727 -32.40 13.39 21.67
C ILE A 727 -31.63 14.03 22.83
N ILE A 728 -31.62 15.37 22.92
CA ILE A 728 -30.99 16.08 24.04
C ILE A 728 -31.69 15.75 25.38
N ASP A 729 -32.99 15.68 25.40
CA ASP A 729 -33.77 15.31 26.61
C ASP A 729 -33.46 13.87 27.05
N GLU A 730 -33.33 12.93 26.11
CA GLU A 730 -32.91 11.56 26.39
C GLU A 730 -31.49 11.48 26.95
N VAL A 731 -30.56 12.26 26.41
CA VAL A 731 -29.19 12.35 26.90
C VAL A 731 -29.15 12.93 28.32
N ASN A 732 -29.87 14.02 28.58
CA ASN A 732 -29.95 14.64 29.91
C ASN A 732 -30.52 13.64 30.93
N HIS A 733 -31.53 12.87 30.56
CA HIS A 733 -32.04 11.79 31.40
C HIS A 733 -30.98 10.73 31.72
N GLN A 734 -30.18 10.28 30.75
CA GLN A 734 -29.10 9.31 30.97
C GLN A 734 -27.94 9.90 31.83
N LEU A 735 -27.72 11.20 31.77
CA LEU A 735 -26.73 11.88 32.62
C LEU A 735 -27.18 12.00 34.08
N SER A 736 -28.50 12.08 34.30
CA SER A 736 -29.07 12.18 35.67
C SER A 736 -29.13 10.84 36.41
N ILE A 737 -29.12 9.71 35.69
CA ILE A 737 -28.99 8.35 36.21
C ILE A 737 -27.54 8.09 36.65
#